data_8166ff48857126bac247d6eea664f9e9
#
_entry.id   8166ff48857126bac247d6eea664f9e9
#
_cell.length_a   1.000
_cell.length_b   1.000
_cell.length_c   1.000
_cell.angle_alpha   90.00
_cell.angle_beta   90.00
_cell.angle_gamma   90.00
#
_symmetry.space_group_name_H-M   'P 1'
#
loop_
_entity.id
_entity.type
_entity.pdbx_description
1 polymer ?
#
loop_
_entity_poly.entity_id
_entity_poly.type
_entity_poly.pdbx_seq_one_letter_code
_entity_poly.pdbx_strand_id
1 'polypeptide(L)'
;MQKRFSILFVTAFFCFVNPLVRPQMLDPRIDHDDEPFSYFSQPTDVIGVMDARAGTLVSPEGYFYTGFGELMFFTGNPPVPLKQRVKTLYRGYLPINEYTYRDHDIDYNVTSFAATLDGKPESDVMNFVRVSILNRGSSAAVAHFAAGMRYTNESNMAGSTGDNRFLRPAVPKRLGQYSQLGVEWNPEWEYGFSGDGLLRDGKVMYLFPTSPAPVRSLSLKDSHNGVPKNETRKLHVQPTTPVGIVRYDITLQPGANQTLEFRIPLEPLAPDSSDVAALRSAKLDDYLNRTVQFWDSLLTRGIEITVPEQKVNDTFRANLIYDLIARDKVGDNYVQTVNKFHYHSFYLRDSSFIVRMYDASGYPEIARQALDFFAGWQQPDGNFVSQGGQFDGWGQVMWAYGQHYRITKDLDFAHKVYPSVQRAVAWLQQARRNDPLHLMPSTSPGDNENVTGHVTGHNFWALGGLKNAIILAQVLGEQQDAKAYQAEYDDFRATFIAELNKVTASSDGYMPPGLDVSSGEDWGNMLAVYPEQILDPQDPMVTATLNATRAKYEEGIMTYGGGRWLHHYLTMKNTETETIRGDQQLAVEELYALLVHTSSTHAGFEYCILPWSTRDFAQNLSPHGWFAAKFRMALRNMLVREEQDRRLHLLSVISPEWVRSGEGISVKRAPTNFGQVNFDVKFTSDGATMTLNNTFTQKPQDIVLHLPWFVNVSGVSADGKKINVANNAALLPTNVRNVQIAWQKKPGAPALSYDHAVKDYKAEYRRRYERWIRTGQNTDKALGGR
;
A
#
# COMPACT_ATOMS: atom_id res chain seq x y z
N MET A 1 26.32 -22.75 37.80
CA MET A 1 26.68 -22.36 36.44
C MET A 1 25.80 -23.12 35.46
N GLN A 2 24.60 -22.62 35.16
CA GLN A 2 23.72 -23.16 34.12
C GLN A 2 23.62 -22.10 33.03
N LYS A 3 24.22 -22.38 31.89
CA LYS A 3 24.05 -21.57 30.67
C LYS A 3 22.66 -21.79 30.13
N ARG A 4 21.77 -20.81 30.22
CA ARG A 4 20.51 -20.76 29.49
C ARG A 4 20.81 -20.33 28.05
N PHE A 5 20.71 -21.27 27.13
CA PHE A 5 20.63 -20.97 25.71
C PHE A 5 19.23 -20.41 25.42
N SER A 6 19.17 -19.15 25.12
CA SER A 6 17.98 -18.55 24.50
C SER A 6 17.98 -18.92 23.02
N ILE A 7 17.14 -19.88 22.66
CA ILE A 7 16.85 -20.17 21.25
C ILE A 7 15.99 -19.03 20.74
N LEU A 8 16.59 -18.16 19.94
CA LEU A 8 15.86 -17.18 19.12
C LEU A 8 15.14 -17.97 18.01
N PHE A 9 13.82 -18.12 18.11
CA PHE A 9 13.01 -18.56 16.99
C PHE A 9 13.04 -17.45 15.92
N VAL A 10 13.90 -17.64 14.93
CA VAL A 10 13.83 -16.93 13.65
C VAL A 10 12.65 -17.55 12.91
N THR A 11 11.54 -16.84 12.88
CA THR A 11 10.38 -17.25 12.06
C THR A 11 10.66 -16.84 10.63
N ALA A 12 11.39 -17.69 9.90
CA ALA A 12 11.32 -17.68 8.45
C ALA A 12 9.90 -18.11 8.08
N PHE A 13 9.14 -17.20 7.49
CA PHE A 13 7.79 -17.48 7.01
C PHE A 13 7.85 -18.40 5.79
N PHE A 14 7.96 -19.69 6.01
CA PHE A 14 7.68 -20.68 4.98
C PHE A 14 6.17 -20.93 4.94
N CYS A 15 5.52 -20.48 3.88
CA CYS A 15 4.20 -20.97 3.53
C CYS A 15 4.27 -22.46 3.21
N PHE A 16 4.12 -23.34 4.21
CA PHE A 16 3.97 -24.77 3.99
C PHE A 16 2.59 -25.01 3.36
N VAL A 17 2.52 -25.03 2.05
CA VAL A 17 1.36 -25.58 1.32
C VAL A 17 1.72 -26.99 0.89
N ASN A 18 0.85 -27.93 1.23
CA ASN A 18 0.92 -29.32 0.86
C ASN A 18 1.17 -29.47 -0.67
N PRO A 19 2.23 -30.15 -1.16
CA PRO A 19 2.60 -30.15 -2.57
C PRO A 19 1.60 -30.85 -3.51
N LEU A 20 0.49 -31.37 -2.99
CA LEU A 20 -0.51 -32.10 -3.77
C LEU A 20 -1.81 -31.34 -4.06
N VAL A 21 -1.95 -30.10 -3.59
CA VAL A 21 -3.11 -29.28 -3.95
C VAL A 21 -2.88 -28.73 -5.36
N ARG A 22 -3.60 -29.25 -6.35
CA ARG A 22 -3.62 -28.67 -7.71
C ARG A 22 -4.10 -27.24 -7.60
N PRO A 23 -3.42 -26.25 -8.21
CA PRO A 23 -3.86 -24.88 -8.17
C PRO A 23 -5.28 -24.79 -8.73
N GLN A 24 -6.22 -24.43 -7.88
CA GLN A 24 -7.59 -24.18 -8.27
C GLN A 24 -7.65 -22.79 -8.91
N MET A 25 -8.47 -22.63 -9.94
CA MET A 25 -8.80 -21.31 -10.50
C MET A 25 -10.13 -20.80 -9.97
N LEU A 26 -10.28 -19.50 -9.88
CA LEU A 26 -11.52 -18.83 -9.58
C LEU A 26 -12.46 -18.90 -10.80
N ASP A 27 -13.75 -19.12 -10.57
CA ASP A 27 -14.73 -19.02 -11.66
C ASP A 27 -14.80 -17.59 -12.19
N PRO A 28 -14.49 -17.34 -13.47
CA PRO A 28 -14.44 -15.99 -14.01
C PRO A 28 -15.79 -15.26 -14.04
N ARG A 29 -16.91 -15.97 -13.81
CA ARG A 29 -18.25 -15.36 -13.70
C ARG A 29 -18.45 -14.53 -12.44
N ILE A 30 -17.49 -14.58 -11.49
CA ILE A 30 -17.50 -13.72 -10.31
C ILE A 30 -17.20 -12.25 -10.67
N ASP A 31 -16.60 -11.98 -11.82
CA ASP A 31 -16.29 -10.63 -12.30
C ASP A 31 -17.43 -10.11 -13.16
N HIS A 32 -18.42 -9.49 -12.53
CA HIS A 32 -19.56 -8.87 -13.22
C HIS A 32 -19.10 -7.64 -14.02
N ASP A 33 -19.74 -7.39 -15.17
CA ASP A 33 -19.35 -6.27 -16.04
C ASP A 33 -19.95 -4.92 -15.58
N ASP A 34 -20.94 -4.96 -14.71
CA ASP A 34 -21.59 -3.79 -14.10
C ASP A 34 -20.96 -3.37 -12.75
N GLU A 35 -19.93 -4.07 -12.31
CA GLU A 35 -19.18 -3.77 -11.10
C GLU A 35 -17.71 -3.35 -11.40
N PRO A 36 -17.09 -2.50 -10.59
CA PRO A 36 -15.66 -2.23 -10.70
C PRO A 36 -14.83 -3.51 -10.55
N PHE A 37 -13.83 -3.66 -11.41
CA PHE A 37 -12.95 -4.84 -11.33
C PHE A 37 -12.16 -4.84 -10.02
N SER A 38 -12.17 -5.98 -9.32
CA SER A 38 -11.34 -6.28 -8.16
C SER A 38 -10.53 -7.54 -8.44
N TYR A 39 -9.21 -7.40 -8.40
CA TYR A 39 -8.33 -8.55 -8.63
C TYR A 39 -8.57 -9.65 -7.60
N PHE A 40 -8.66 -9.31 -6.31
CA PHE A 40 -8.77 -10.30 -5.25
C PHE A 40 -10.15 -10.97 -5.21
N SER A 41 -10.15 -12.29 -4.99
CA SER A 41 -11.39 -13.04 -4.73
C SER A 41 -11.97 -12.73 -3.36
N GLN A 42 -11.12 -12.45 -2.38
CA GLN A 42 -11.49 -12.14 -0.99
C GLN A 42 -10.79 -10.85 -0.52
N PRO A 43 -11.18 -9.67 -1.06
CA PRO A 43 -10.55 -8.41 -0.69
C PRO A 43 -10.97 -7.98 0.72
N THR A 44 -9.99 -7.57 1.51
CA THR A 44 -10.21 -6.84 2.77
C THR A 44 -9.95 -5.37 2.58
N ASP A 45 -10.66 -4.53 3.34
CA ASP A 45 -10.48 -3.09 3.36
C ASP A 45 -10.26 -2.62 4.79
N VAL A 46 -9.74 -1.41 4.96
CA VAL A 46 -9.51 -0.79 6.26
C VAL A 46 -10.23 0.53 6.32
N ILE A 47 -11.04 0.71 7.35
CA ILE A 47 -11.52 2.04 7.77
C ILE A 47 -10.82 2.42 9.07
N GLY A 48 -10.42 3.68 9.20
CA GLY A 48 -9.64 4.13 10.33
C GLY A 48 -9.46 5.63 10.39
N VAL A 49 -8.79 6.06 11.43
CA VAL A 49 -8.43 7.45 11.69
C VAL A 49 -6.91 7.57 11.60
N MET A 50 -6.41 8.66 11.05
CA MET A 50 -4.98 8.95 11.00
C MET A 50 -4.39 8.95 12.43
N ASP A 51 -3.23 8.34 12.58
CA ASP A 51 -2.48 8.24 13.84
C ASP A 51 -3.15 7.41 14.96
N ALA A 52 -4.32 6.83 14.75
CA ALA A 52 -4.93 5.94 15.72
C ALA A 52 -4.22 4.59 15.76
N ARG A 53 -4.00 4.02 16.98
CA ARG A 53 -3.34 2.72 17.16
C ARG A 53 -4.07 1.54 16.54
N ALA A 54 -5.35 1.70 16.26
CA ALA A 54 -6.19 0.64 15.75
C ALA A 54 -7.12 1.16 14.65
N GLY A 55 -7.60 0.24 13.84
CA GLY A 55 -8.59 0.46 12.81
C GLY A 55 -9.59 -0.67 12.77
N THR A 56 -10.53 -0.61 11.86
CA THR A 56 -11.51 -1.68 11.62
C THR A 56 -11.27 -2.30 10.26
N LEU A 57 -11.13 -3.63 10.24
CA LEU A 57 -11.06 -4.39 9.00
C LEU A 57 -12.50 -4.59 8.48
N VAL A 58 -12.71 -4.27 7.22
CA VAL A 58 -13.93 -4.65 6.49
C VAL A 58 -13.63 -5.95 5.77
N SER A 59 -14.31 -7.02 6.19
CA SER A 59 -14.07 -8.37 5.67
C SER A 59 -14.47 -8.49 4.17
N PRO A 60 -14.06 -9.57 3.48
CA PRO A 60 -14.51 -9.82 2.11
C PRO A 60 -16.03 -9.80 1.95
N GLU A 61 -16.75 -10.27 2.97
CA GLU A 61 -18.21 -10.30 2.97
C GLU A 61 -18.87 -8.95 3.29
N GLY A 62 -18.07 -7.96 3.71
CA GLY A 62 -18.57 -6.64 4.10
C GLY A 62 -18.92 -6.51 5.59
N TYR A 63 -18.34 -7.33 6.46
CA TYR A 63 -18.51 -7.25 7.92
C TYR A 63 -17.41 -6.42 8.57
N PHE A 64 -17.63 -5.98 9.81
CA PHE A 64 -16.76 -5.03 10.52
C PHE A 64 -16.07 -5.69 11.69
N TYR A 65 -14.77 -5.97 11.52
CA TYR A 65 -13.94 -6.59 12.53
C TYR A 65 -13.07 -5.56 13.27
N THR A 66 -13.17 -5.51 14.59
CA THR A 66 -12.46 -4.53 15.43
C THR A 66 -11.31 -5.13 16.23
N GLY A 67 -11.10 -6.44 16.19
CA GLY A 67 -10.21 -7.16 17.12
C GLY A 67 -10.95 -7.68 18.36
N PHE A 68 -12.09 -7.11 18.69
CA PHE A 68 -12.91 -7.51 19.83
C PHE A 68 -14.13 -8.33 19.42
N GLY A 69 -14.54 -8.23 18.19
CA GLY A 69 -15.65 -8.94 17.57
C GLY A 69 -15.87 -8.44 16.15
N GLU A 70 -16.73 -9.13 15.43
CA GLU A 70 -17.10 -8.80 14.07
C GLU A 70 -18.62 -8.63 13.97
N LEU A 71 -19.07 -7.44 13.56
CA LEU A 71 -20.47 -7.19 13.27
C LEU A 71 -20.79 -7.74 11.88
N MET A 72 -21.73 -8.68 11.81
CA MET A 72 -22.22 -9.32 10.60
C MET A 72 -23.61 -8.81 10.25
N PHE A 73 -23.95 -8.92 8.96
CA PHE A 73 -25.27 -8.64 8.45
C PHE A 73 -25.89 -9.87 7.77
N PHE A 74 -27.23 -9.91 7.80
CA PHE A 74 -28.02 -10.99 7.24
C PHE A 74 -29.20 -10.41 6.50
N THR A 75 -29.65 -11.11 5.44
CA THR A 75 -30.86 -10.80 4.69
C THR A 75 -31.73 -12.04 4.59
N GLY A 76 -33.00 -11.84 4.25
CA GLY A 76 -33.93 -12.97 4.03
C GLY A 76 -34.56 -13.53 5.31
N ASN A 77 -35.53 -14.42 5.09
CA ASN A 77 -36.21 -15.15 6.16
C ASN A 77 -36.34 -16.64 5.76
N PRO A 78 -35.55 -17.55 6.36
CA PRO A 78 -34.64 -17.32 7.52
C PRO A 78 -33.44 -16.44 7.17
N PRO A 79 -32.76 -15.83 8.17
CA PRO A 79 -31.58 -14.97 7.96
C PRO A 79 -30.42 -15.71 7.32
N VAL A 80 -29.93 -15.22 6.20
CA VAL A 80 -28.75 -15.73 5.50
C VAL A 80 -27.64 -14.67 5.57
N PRO A 81 -26.38 -15.04 5.92
CA PRO A 81 -25.27 -14.11 5.95
C PRO A 81 -25.10 -13.37 4.62
N LEU A 82 -25.03 -12.05 4.69
CA LEU A 82 -24.76 -11.20 3.55
C LEU A 82 -23.32 -11.43 3.07
N LYS A 83 -23.11 -11.46 1.77
CA LYS A 83 -21.78 -11.59 1.15
C LYS A 83 -21.62 -10.57 0.04
N GLN A 84 -20.61 -9.72 0.14
CA GLN A 84 -20.34 -8.68 -0.85
C GLN A 84 -18.84 -8.50 -1.09
N ARG A 85 -18.33 -9.05 -2.17
CA ARG A 85 -16.90 -9.00 -2.52
C ARG A 85 -16.46 -7.62 -3.01
N VAL A 86 -17.25 -6.98 -3.88
CA VAL A 86 -16.86 -5.70 -4.49
C VAL A 86 -17.38 -4.55 -3.64
N LYS A 87 -16.43 -3.77 -3.12
CA LYS A 87 -16.69 -2.54 -2.36
C LYS A 87 -16.02 -1.37 -3.09
N THR A 88 -16.53 -0.18 -2.89
CA THR A 88 -15.96 1.06 -3.40
C THR A 88 -15.65 2.02 -2.26
N LEU A 89 -14.86 3.03 -2.55
CA LEU A 89 -14.61 4.13 -1.64
C LEU A 89 -15.47 5.34 -2.03
N TYR A 90 -15.99 6.05 -1.05
CA TYR A 90 -16.74 7.29 -1.29
C TYR A 90 -15.91 8.26 -2.13
N ARG A 91 -16.49 8.81 -3.19
CA ARG A 91 -15.80 9.62 -4.21
C ARG A 91 -14.60 8.91 -4.88
N GLY A 92 -14.52 7.59 -4.80
CA GLY A 92 -13.47 6.77 -5.37
C GLY A 92 -12.22 6.59 -4.49
N TYR A 93 -11.98 7.43 -3.47
CA TYR A 93 -10.71 7.41 -2.73
C TYR A 93 -10.78 7.65 -1.22
N LEU A 94 -11.88 8.18 -0.69
CA LEU A 94 -12.01 8.43 0.75
C LEU A 94 -12.22 7.13 1.54
N PRO A 95 -11.71 7.00 2.78
CA PRO A 95 -11.77 5.77 3.56
C PRO A 95 -13.17 5.57 4.18
N ILE A 96 -14.17 5.65 3.34
CA ILE A 96 -15.59 5.45 3.61
C ILE A 96 -16.03 4.37 2.63
N ASN A 97 -16.24 3.16 3.15
CA ASN A 97 -16.61 2.02 2.32
C ASN A 97 -18.08 2.08 1.93
N GLU A 98 -18.35 1.80 0.66
CA GLU A 98 -19.68 1.73 0.09
C GLU A 98 -19.84 0.43 -0.68
N TYR A 99 -20.97 -0.24 -0.50
CA TYR A 99 -21.38 -1.40 -1.30
C TYR A 99 -22.89 -1.59 -1.27
N THR A 100 -23.41 -2.27 -2.28
CA THR A 100 -24.83 -2.61 -2.41
C THR A 100 -24.99 -4.12 -2.48
N TYR A 101 -25.80 -4.66 -1.60
CA TYR A 101 -26.29 -6.03 -1.71
C TYR A 101 -27.74 -6.02 -2.18
N ARG A 102 -28.06 -6.86 -3.17
CA ARG A 102 -29.40 -6.99 -3.69
C ARG A 102 -30.00 -8.33 -3.33
N ASP A 103 -31.17 -8.31 -2.72
CA ASP A 103 -32.02 -9.48 -2.51
C ASP A 103 -33.37 -9.24 -3.18
N HIS A 104 -33.61 -9.92 -4.32
CA HIS A 104 -34.77 -9.69 -5.20
C HIS A 104 -34.87 -8.19 -5.60
N ASP A 105 -36.00 -7.58 -5.27
CA ASP A 105 -36.25 -6.15 -5.56
C ASP A 105 -35.77 -5.19 -4.46
N ILE A 106 -35.12 -5.69 -3.43
CA ILE A 106 -34.60 -4.87 -2.32
C ILE A 106 -33.10 -4.66 -2.46
N ASP A 107 -32.68 -3.40 -2.47
CA ASP A 107 -31.29 -3.01 -2.35
C ASP A 107 -30.96 -2.63 -0.91
N TYR A 108 -29.88 -3.18 -0.40
CA TYR A 108 -29.27 -2.84 0.88
C TYR A 108 -27.96 -2.10 0.60
N ASN A 109 -28.01 -0.76 0.67
CA ASN A 109 -26.86 0.10 0.42
C ASN A 109 -26.15 0.38 1.75
N VAL A 110 -24.92 -0.07 1.87
CA VAL A 110 -24.12 0.10 3.08
C VAL A 110 -23.08 1.17 2.87
N THR A 111 -23.03 2.13 3.81
CA THR A 111 -21.96 3.13 3.91
C THR A 111 -21.33 3.02 5.29
N SER A 112 -20.00 2.94 5.38
CA SER A 112 -19.31 2.78 6.65
C SER A 112 -18.01 3.56 6.71
N PHE A 113 -17.70 4.10 7.88
CA PHE A 113 -16.47 4.85 8.16
C PHE A 113 -16.12 4.84 9.65
N ALA A 114 -14.88 5.21 9.95
CA ALA A 114 -14.41 5.38 11.32
C ALA A 114 -14.16 6.86 11.64
N ALA A 115 -14.43 7.24 12.89
CA ALA A 115 -14.15 8.57 13.41
C ALA A 115 -13.94 8.49 14.94
N THR A 116 -13.30 9.51 15.52
CA THR A 116 -13.30 9.72 16.97
C THR A 116 -14.40 10.73 17.33
N LEU A 117 -14.95 10.62 18.53
CA LEU A 117 -16.06 11.50 18.95
C LEU A 117 -15.64 12.97 19.08
N ASP A 118 -14.41 13.22 19.49
CA ASP A 118 -13.84 14.55 19.72
C ASP A 118 -12.85 15.01 18.62
N GLY A 119 -12.59 14.19 17.62
CA GLY A 119 -11.67 14.48 16.51
C GLY A 119 -10.19 14.27 16.83
N LYS A 120 -9.83 13.71 17.99
CA LYS A 120 -8.44 13.43 18.34
C LYS A 120 -8.07 11.97 18.06
N PRO A 121 -6.88 11.71 17.49
CA PRO A 121 -6.47 10.35 17.11
C PRO A 121 -6.22 9.42 18.30
N GLU A 122 -5.91 9.96 19.47
CA GLU A 122 -5.71 9.22 20.71
C GLU A 122 -7.01 8.85 21.46
N SER A 123 -8.15 9.39 21.03
CA SER A 123 -9.46 9.07 21.57
C SER A 123 -10.00 7.77 20.98
N ASP A 124 -10.98 7.18 21.65
CA ASP A 124 -11.59 5.93 21.21
C ASP A 124 -12.18 6.05 19.80
N VAL A 125 -11.81 5.15 18.93
CA VAL A 125 -12.31 5.07 17.56
C VAL A 125 -13.70 4.45 17.55
N MET A 126 -14.61 5.09 16.85
CA MET A 126 -15.99 4.67 16.66
C MET A 126 -16.24 4.37 15.18
N ASN A 127 -16.93 3.28 14.90
CA ASN A 127 -17.34 2.94 13.54
C ASN A 127 -18.83 3.25 13.38
N PHE A 128 -19.14 3.92 12.30
CA PHE A 128 -20.49 4.29 11.88
C PHE A 128 -20.86 3.50 10.65
N VAL A 129 -21.99 2.81 10.70
CA VAL A 129 -22.50 2.02 9.57
C VAL A 129 -23.95 2.39 9.31
N ARG A 130 -24.23 2.84 8.10
CA ARG A 130 -25.58 3.12 7.60
C ARG A 130 -25.96 2.03 6.60
N VAL A 131 -27.13 1.45 6.77
CA VAL A 131 -27.77 0.56 5.81
C VAL A 131 -29.04 1.23 5.31
N SER A 132 -29.06 1.65 4.06
CA SER A 132 -30.21 2.24 3.39
C SER A 132 -30.91 1.15 2.56
N ILE A 133 -32.13 0.79 2.96
CA ILE A 133 -32.90 -0.33 2.39
C ILE A 133 -33.94 0.27 1.45
N LEU A 134 -33.85 -0.04 0.16
CA LEU A 134 -34.67 0.53 -0.90
C LEU A 134 -35.46 -0.56 -1.62
N ASN A 135 -36.79 -0.41 -1.74
CA ASN A 135 -37.58 -1.24 -2.61
C ASN A 135 -37.59 -0.67 -4.04
N ARG A 136 -36.94 -1.38 -4.96
CA ARG A 136 -36.89 -1.03 -6.40
C ARG A 136 -37.98 -1.69 -7.23
N GLY A 137 -38.74 -2.59 -6.62
CA GLY A 137 -39.83 -3.29 -7.27
C GLY A 137 -41.02 -2.40 -7.56
N SER A 138 -41.96 -2.92 -8.32
CA SER A 138 -43.23 -2.26 -8.67
C SER A 138 -44.39 -2.54 -7.68
N SER A 139 -44.12 -3.38 -6.66
CA SER A 139 -45.10 -3.76 -5.63
C SER A 139 -44.51 -3.58 -4.22
N ALA A 140 -45.37 -3.50 -3.21
CA ALA A 140 -44.94 -3.50 -1.81
C ALA A 140 -44.22 -4.82 -1.50
N ALA A 141 -43.07 -4.71 -0.80
CA ALA A 141 -42.26 -5.85 -0.40
C ALA A 141 -41.81 -5.73 1.07
N VAL A 142 -41.55 -6.86 1.70
CA VAL A 142 -40.99 -6.90 3.06
C VAL A 142 -39.47 -7.13 2.96
N ALA A 143 -38.70 -6.14 3.40
CA ALA A 143 -37.28 -6.29 3.54
C ALA A 143 -36.97 -6.97 4.88
N HIS A 144 -36.21 -8.06 4.82
CA HIS A 144 -35.75 -8.79 5.99
C HIS A 144 -34.26 -8.49 6.17
N PHE A 145 -33.92 -7.79 7.24
CA PHE A 145 -32.53 -7.45 7.57
C PHE A 145 -32.22 -7.81 9.02
N ALA A 146 -31.03 -8.33 9.28
CA ALA A 146 -30.56 -8.55 10.63
C ALA A 146 -29.08 -8.22 10.78
N ALA A 147 -28.70 -7.87 12.00
CA ALA A 147 -27.31 -7.72 12.42
C ALA A 147 -27.04 -8.61 13.62
N GLY A 148 -25.81 -9.07 13.77
CA GLY A 148 -25.35 -9.86 14.89
C GLY A 148 -23.84 -9.85 14.99
N MET A 149 -23.29 -10.16 16.16
CA MET A 149 -21.87 -10.16 16.39
C MET A 149 -21.34 -11.58 16.51
N ARG A 150 -20.15 -11.85 15.98
CA ARG A 150 -19.42 -13.09 16.22
C ARG A 150 -18.01 -12.78 16.72
N TYR A 151 -17.41 -13.76 17.37
CA TYR A 151 -15.98 -13.77 17.53
C TYR A 151 -15.34 -14.43 16.30
N THR A 152 -14.29 -13.84 15.82
CA THR A 152 -13.48 -14.41 14.73
C THR A 152 -12.05 -13.90 14.85
N ASN A 153 -11.19 -14.36 13.99
CA ASN A 153 -9.85 -13.84 13.79
C ASN A 153 -9.63 -13.56 12.30
N GLU A 154 -8.57 -12.86 11.98
CA GLU A 154 -8.23 -12.45 10.63
C GLU A 154 -8.10 -13.64 9.67
N SER A 155 -7.51 -14.74 10.15
CA SER A 155 -7.36 -15.96 9.36
C SER A 155 -8.69 -16.51 8.85
N ASN A 156 -9.71 -16.49 9.72
CA ASN A 156 -11.04 -16.96 9.33
C ASN A 156 -11.72 -16.01 8.35
N MET A 157 -11.43 -14.71 8.43
CA MET A 157 -12.06 -13.70 7.57
C MET A 157 -11.47 -13.66 6.18
N ALA A 158 -10.16 -13.81 6.07
CA ALA A 158 -9.43 -13.59 4.82
C ALA A 158 -9.02 -14.90 4.10
N GLY A 159 -9.51 -16.04 4.54
CA GLY A 159 -9.08 -17.33 4.00
C GLY A 159 -7.60 -17.62 4.24
N SER A 160 -6.95 -16.87 5.11
CA SER A 160 -5.52 -16.93 5.35
C SER A 160 -5.12 -18.05 6.31
N THR A 161 -3.82 -18.28 6.43
CA THR A 161 -3.22 -19.49 7.00
C THR A 161 -3.18 -19.57 8.54
N GLY A 162 -3.99 -18.84 9.26
CA GLY A 162 -4.12 -19.01 10.71
C GLY A 162 -3.16 -18.18 11.54
N ASP A 163 -2.78 -17.01 11.06
CA ASP A 163 -1.98 -16.08 11.85
C ASP A 163 -2.83 -15.28 12.83
N ASN A 164 -2.76 -15.65 14.10
CA ASN A 164 -3.49 -15.00 15.19
C ASN A 164 -2.71 -13.85 15.85
N ARG A 165 -1.68 -13.30 15.18
CA ARG A 165 -0.77 -12.33 15.81
C ARG A 165 -1.49 -11.12 16.37
N PHE A 166 -2.51 -10.63 15.71
CA PHE A 166 -3.24 -9.44 16.17
C PHE A 166 -4.30 -9.71 17.24
N LEU A 167 -4.64 -10.96 17.52
CA LEU A 167 -5.45 -11.31 18.68
C LEU A 167 -4.67 -11.29 20.00
N ARG A 168 -3.35 -11.20 19.93
CA ARG A 168 -2.51 -11.10 21.13
C ARG A 168 -2.48 -9.67 21.60
N PRO A 169 -2.53 -9.43 22.93
CA PRO A 169 -2.29 -8.11 23.47
C PRO A 169 -1.00 -7.53 22.92
N ALA A 170 -1.04 -6.26 22.54
CA ALA A 170 0.16 -5.56 22.10
C ALA A 170 1.19 -5.56 23.21
N VAL A 171 2.17 -6.43 23.15
CA VAL A 171 3.32 -6.42 24.04
C VAL A 171 4.50 -5.88 23.26
N PRO A 172 4.82 -4.59 23.38
CA PRO A 172 5.96 -4.04 22.68
C PRO A 172 7.24 -4.66 23.23
N LYS A 173 7.91 -5.49 22.44
CA LYS A 173 9.27 -5.96 22.74
C LYS A 173 10.26 -4.81 22.61
N ARG A 174 10.00 -3.91 21.67
CA ARG A 174 10.61 -2.60 21.48
C ARG A 174 9.52 -1.60 21.11
N LEU A 175 9.82 -0.31 21.23
CA LEU A 175 8.93 0.72 20.73
C LEU A 175 8.58 0.41 19.26
N GLY A 176 7.30 0.43 18.90
CA GLY A 176 6.83 0.15 17.54
C GLY A 176 6.67 -1.33 17.17
N GLN A 177 7.02 -2.25 18.05
CA GLN A 177 6.71 -3.67 17.87
C GLN A 177 5.53 -4.09 18.72
N TYR A 178 4.34 -4.03 18.20
CA TYR A 178 3.10 -4.40 18.86
C TYR A 178 2.10 -4.98 17.86
N SER A 179 1.15 -5.73 18.35
CA SER A 179 0.04 -6.25 17.55
C SER A 179 -1.18 -5.33 17.63
N GLN A 180 -2.14 -5.57 16.75
CA GLN A 180 -3.47 -4.95 16.82
C GLN A 180 -4.10 -5.22 18.19
N LEU A 181 -4.91 -4.28 18.67
CA LEU A 181 -5.75 -4.47 19.85
C LEU A 181 -6.79 -5.57 19.60
N GLY A 182 -7.08 -6.35 20.63
CA GLY A 182 -8.05 -7.43 20.51
C GLY A 182 -8.13 -8.27 21.79
N VAL A 183 -8.95 -9.31 21.72
CA VAL A 183 -9.16 -10.27 22.83
C VAL A 183 -9.04 -11.69 22.33
N GLU A 184 -8.63 -12.60 23.21
CA GLU A 184 -8.71 -14.04 22.94
C GLU A 184 -10.13 -14.55 23.21
N TRP A 185 -10.50 -15.64 22.52
CA TRP A 185 -11.77 -16.31 22.73
C TRP A 185 -11.93 -16.78 24.18
N ASN A 186 -13.09 -16.48 24.76
CA ASN A 186 -13.49 -17.00 26.06
C ASN A 186 -14.89 -17.64 25.98
N PRO A 187 -15.05 -18.96 26.18
CA PRO A 187 -16.34 -19.63 26.12
C PRO A 187 -17.29 -19.22 27.26
N GLU A 188 -16.77 -18.57 28.30
CA GLU A 188 -17.54 -18.10 29.46
C GLU A 188 -18.12 -16.71 29.33
N TRP A 189 -17.93 -16.04 28.19
CA TRP A 189 -18.52 -14.72 27.97
C TRP A 189 -20.03 -14.72 28.17
N GLU A 190 -20.50 -13.70 28.86
CA GLU A 190 -21.94 -13.44 29.06
C GLU A 190 -22.43 -12.39 28.06
N TYR A 191 -23.56 -12.69 27.41
CA TYR A 191 -24.19 -11.81 26.44
C TYR A 191 -25.58 -11.41 26.91
N GLY A 192 -25.95 -10.15 26.66
CA GLY A 192 -27.27 -9.61 27.00
C GLY A 192 -27.56 -8.35 26.20
N PHE A 193 -28.80 -7.90 26.27
CA PHE A 193 -29.22 -6.63 25.68
C PHE A 193 -29.51 -5.60 26.79
N SER A 194 -29.07 -4.37 26.57
CA SER A 194 -29.44 -3.24 27.42
C SER A 194 -29.80 -2.05 26.54
N GLY A 195 -31.09 -1.65 26.58
CA GLY A 195 -31.58 -0.57 25.73
C GLY A 195 -31.40 -0.89 24.23
N ASP A 196 -30.57 -0.10 23.57
CA ASP A 196 -30.18 -0.17 22.16
C ASP A 196 -28.83 -0.87 21.92
N GLY A 197 -28.25 -1.51 22.95
CA GLY A 197 -26.92 -2.11 22.87
C GLY A 197 -26.90 -3.62 23.07
N LEU A 198 -26.04 -4.33 22.33
CA LEU A 198 -25.57 -5.65 22.70
C LEU A 198 -24.44 -5.50 23.70
N LEU A 199 -24.52 -6.24 24.80
CA LEU A 199 -23.46 -6.32 25.81
C LEU A 199 -22.75 -7.68 25.75
N ARG A 200 -21.42 -7.66 26.01
CA ARG A 200 -20.59 -8.80 26.34
C ARG A 200 -19.84 -8.50 27.66
N ASP A 201 -20.03 -9.35 28.67
CA ASP A 201 -19.50 -9.12 30.04
C ASP A 201 -19.79 -7.70 30.55
N GLY A 202 -21.03 -7.24 30.35
CA GLY A 202 -21.49 -5.93 30.78
C GLY A 202 -21.00 -4.74 29.95
N LYS A 203 -20.18 -4.94 28.89
CA LYS A 203 -19.67 -3.87 28.02
C LYS A 203 -20.38 -3.84 26.67
N VAL A 204 -20.64 -2.65 26.16
CA VAL A 204 -21.30 -2.41 24.87
C VAL A 204 -20.39 -2.85 23.74
N MET A 205 -20.86 -3.78 22.91
CA MET A 205 -20.21 -4.27 21.71
C MET A 205 -20.63 -3.51 20.48
N TYR A 206 -21.92 -3.22 20.33
CA TYR A 206 -22.44 -2.34 19.30
C TYR A 206 -23.80 -1.79 19.71
N LEU A 207 -24.17 -0.64 19.15
CA LEU A 207 -25.48 -0.03 19.26
C LEU A 207 -26.25 -0.23 17.96
N PHE A 208 -27.57 -0.48 18.09
CA PHE A 208 -28.47 -0.74 16.97
C PHE A 208 -29.71 0.18 17.00
N PRO A 209 -30.31 0.51 15.85
CA PRO A 209 -31.50 1.35 15.80
C PRO A 209 -32.70 0.67 16.45
N THR A 210 -33.49 1.44 17.20
CA THR A 210 -34.70 0.98 17.88
C THR A 210 -35.98 1.37 17.16
N SER A 211 -35.86 2.14 16.07
CA SER A 211 -36.95 2.48 15.17
C SER A 211 -36.52 2.19 13.71
N PRO A 212 -37.19 1.28 13.00
CA PRO A 212 -38.29 0.42 13.49
C PRO A 212 -37.86 -0.50 14.63
N ALA A 213 -38.79 -0.94 15.45
CA ALA A 213 -38.49 -1.78 16.61
C ALA A 213 -37.99 -3.17 16.16
N PRO A 214 -36.77 -3.59 16.56
CA PRO A 214 -36.24 -4.89 16.18
C PRO A 214 -36.78 -6.03 17.06
N VAL A 215 -36.82 -7.23 16.48
CA VAL A 215 -36.87 -8.47 17.26
C VAL A 215 -35.46 -8.80 17.71
N ARG A 216 -35.27 -9.03 19.00
CA ARG A 216 -33.94 -9.32 19.62
C ARG A 216 -33.87 -10.78 20.01
N SER A 217 -32.72 -11.40 19.75
CA SER A 217 -32.43 -12.76 20.19
C SER A 217 -30.93 -12.91 20.48
N LEU A 218 -30.57 -13.63 21.52
CA LEU A 218 -29.16 -13.89 21.82
C LEU A 218 -28.52 -14.88 20.86
N SER A 219 -29.30 -15.74 20.20
CA SER A 219 -28.79 -16.69 19.21
C SER A 219 -29.68 -16.72 17.95
N LEU A 220 -29.14 -17.18 16.82
CA LEU A 220 -29.91 -17.39 15.61
C LEU A 220 -31.04 -18.42 15.79
N LYS A 221 -30.82 -19.45 16.62
CA LYS A 221 -31.86 -20.48 16.91
C LYS A 221 -33.07 -19.91 17.60
N ASP A 222 -32.87 -18.90 18.46
CA ASP A 222 -33.94 -18.28 19.25
C ASP A 222 -34.52 -17.03 18.54
N SER A 223 -34.11 -16.74 17.32
CA SER A 223 -34.44 -15.49 16.61
C SER A 223 -35.94 -15.29 16.36
N HIS A 224 -36.76 -16.33 16.47
CA HIS A 224 -38.19 -16.25 16.33
C HIS A 224 -38.92 -15.89 17.63
N ASN A 225 -38.32 -16.13 18.79
CA ASN A 225 -39.00 -16.02 20.09
C ASN A 225 -38.71 -14.72 20.86
N GLY A 226 -37.74 -13.91 20.42
CA GLY A 226 -37.28 -12.72 21.15
C GLY A 226 -36.66 -13.05 22.50
N VAL A 227 -35.87 -12.13 23.06
CA VAL A 227 -35.26 -12.25 24.38
C VAL A 227 -35.81 -11.13 25.26
N PRO A 228 -36.22 -11.42 26.53
CA PRO A 228 -36.62 -10.39 27.47
C PRO A 228 -35.56 -9.30 27.63
N LYS A 229 -35.99 -8.05 27.80
CA LYS A 229 -35.18 -6.83 27.76
C LYS A 229 -34.07 -6.88 28.76
N ASN A 230 -33.50 -7.50 29.41
CA ASN A 230 -32.40 -7.47 30.40
C ASN A 230 -31.90 -8.87 30.79
N GLU A 231 -32.18 -9.87 29.98
CA GLU A 231 -31.64 -11.20 30.23
C GLU A 231 -30.16 -11.22 29.79
N THR A 232 -29.27 -11.57 30.69
CA THR A 232 -27.86 -11.84 30.43
C THR A 232 -27.61 -13.32 30.65
N ARG A 233 -26.97 -13.99 29.73
CA ARG A 233 -26.66 -15.43 29.87
C ARG A 233 -25.40 -15.84 29.10
N LYS A 234 -24.76 -16.90 29.61
CA LYS A 234 -23.70 -17.62 28.90
C LYS A 234 -24.33 -18.45 27.77
N LEU A 235 -23.80 -18.33 26.57
CA LEU A 235 -24.39 -19.00 25.42
C LEU A 235 -23.70 -20.32 25.08
N HIS A 236 -22.47 -20.54 25.56
CA HIS A 236 -21.65 -21.72 25.26
C HIS A 236 -21.58 -22.02 23.75
N VAL A 237 -21.49 -20.99 22.94
CA VAL A 237 -21.37 -21.08 21.48
C VAL A 237 -19.94 -21.34 21.06
N GLN A 238 -19.75 -21.90 19.87
CA GLN A 238 -18.44 -22.00 19.26
C GLN A 238 -17.96 -20.63 18.78
N PRO A 239 -16.64 -20.40 18.67
CA PRO A 239 -16.10 -19.25 17.94
C PRO A 239 -16.79 -19.16 16.56
N THR A 240 -16.91 -17.97 16.01
CA THR A 240 -17.59 -17.71 14.74
C THR A 240 -19.12 -17.84 14.73
N THR A 241 -19.74 -18.36 15.80
CA THR A 241 -21.21 -18.39 15.92
C THR A 241 -21.75 -16.98 16.18
N PRO A 242 -22.67 -16.46 15.34
CA PRO A 242 -23.28 -15.16 15.57
C PRO A 242 -24.17 -15.17 16.82
N VAL A 243 -24.04 -14.12 17.62
CA VAL A 243 -24.81 -13.86 18.85
C VAL A 243 -25.36 -12.44 18.85
N GLY A 244 -26.32 -12.17 19.71
CA GLY A 244 -26.87 -10.83 19.87
C GLY A 244 -27.57 -10.32 18.60
N ILE A 245 -28.43 -11.13 18.03
CA ILE A 245 -29.10 -10.86 16.76
C ILE A 245 -30.23 -9.84 16.96
N VAL A 246 -30.24 -8.81 16.13
CA VAL A 246 -31.33 -7.84 16.00
C VAL A 246 -31.90 -7.95 14.59
N ARG A 247 -33.21 -8.26 14.46
CA ARG A 247 -33.89 -8.48 13.19
C ARG A 247 -34.96 -7.41 12.96
N TYR A 248 -34.99 -6.92 11.73
CA TYR A 248 -35.98 -5.95 11.23
C TYR A 248 -36.74 -6.55 10.08
N ASP A 249 -38.07 -6.52 10.18
CA ASP A 249 -38.99 -6.89 9.10
C ASP A 249 -39.72 -5.59 8.69
N ILE A 250 -39.38 -5.05 7.51
CA ILE A 250 -39.73 -3.68 7.11
C ILE A 250 -40.57 -3.75 5.83
N THR A 251 -41.85 -3.37 5.90
CA THR A 251 -42.69 -3.25 4.72
C THR A 251 -42.41 -1.94 3.99
N LEU A 252 -41.98 -2.03 2.74
CA LEU A 252 -41.61 -0.88 1.89
C LEU A 252 -42.54 -0.85 0.66
N GLN A 253 -43.17 0.31 0.40
CA GLN A 253 -43.86 0.59 -0.85
C GLN A 253 -42.81 0.73 -1.99
N PRO A 254 -43.26 0.64 -3.28
CA PRO A 254 -42.38 0.89 -4.42
C PRO A 254 -41.68 2.24 -4.31
N GLY A 255 -40.35 2.24 -4.46
CA GLY A 255 -39.52 3.43 -4.34
C GLY A 255 -39.28 3.96 -2.91
N ALA A 256 -39.94 3.34 -1.90
CA ALA A 256 -39.72 3.72 -0.50
C ALA A 256 -38.37 3.18 0.03
N ASN A 257 -37.78 3.95 0.94
CA ASN A 257 -36.58 3.55 1.61
C ASN A 257 -36.69 3.65 3.15
N GLN A 258 -35.89 2.84 3.86
CA GLN A 258 -35.72 2.88 5.30
C GLN A 258 -34.24 2.83 5.63
N THR A 259 -33.82 3.66 6.54
CA THR A 259 -32.40 3.70 6.99
C THR A 259 -32.27 3.07 8.38
N LEU A 260 -31.24 2.23 8.53
CA LEU A 260 -30.77 1.67 9.79
C LEU A 260 -29.35 2.13 10.06
N GLU A 261 -29.09 2.64 11.26
CA GLU A 261 -27.74 3.12 11.66
C GLU A 261 -27.22 2.32 12.83
N PHE A 262 -26.06 1.69 12.63
CA PHE A 262 -25.33 0.95 13.64
C PHE A 262 -24.09 1.73 14.06
N ARG A 263 -23.70 1.60 15.33
CA ARG A 263 -22.51 2.24 15.87
C ARG A 263 -21.70 1.20 16.62
N ILE A 264 -20.42 1.08 16.32
CA ILE A 264 -19.55 0.04 16.86
C ILE A 264 -18.36 0.75 17.50
N PRO A 265 -18.23 0.81 18.82
CA PRO A 265 -16.96 1.23 19.40
C PRO A 265 -15.88 0.22 19.02
N LEU A 266 -14.67 0.69 18.73
CA LEU A 266 -13.57 -0.21 18.39
C LEU A 266 -13.28 -1.16 19.54
N GLU A 267 -13.17 -0.62 20.76
CA GLU A 267 -13.08 -1.39 22.01
C GLU A 267 -14.43 -1.38 22.76
N PRO A 268 -14.82 -2.49 23.42
CA PRO A 268 -16.07 -2.52 24.17
C PRO A 268 -16.10 -1.51 25.31
N LEU A 269 -17.15 -0.70 25.41
CA LEU A 269 -17.29 0.42 26.34
C LEU A 269 -18.25 0.10 27.50
N ALA A 270 -18.03 0.73 28.67
CA ALA A 270 -18.98 0.68 29.77
C ALA A 270 -20.30 1.36 29.36
N PRO A 271 -21.48 0.74 29.65
CA PRO A 271 -22.78 1.23 29.15
C PRO A 271 -23.15 2.63 29.66
N ASP A 272 -22.64 3.01 30.83
CA ASP A 272 -22.85 4.28 31.52
C ASP A 272 -21.73 5.31 31.24
N SER A 273 -20.78 5.00 30.34
CA SER A 273 -19.72 5.93 30.02
C SER A 273 -20.23 7.14 29.22
N SER A 274 -19.49 8.26 29.31
CA SER A 274 -19.73 9.47 28.52
C SER A 274 -19.68 9.18 27.02
N ASP A 275 -18.80 8.28 26.61
CA ASP A 275 -18.59 7.94 25.19
C ASP A 275 -19.76 7.15 24.61
N VAL A 276 -20.36 6.22 25.39
CA VAL A 276 -21.61 5.55 24.98
C VAL A 276 -22.76 6.56 24.88
N ALA A 277 -22.86 7.51 25.81
CA ALA A 277 -23.87 8.56 25.76
C ALA A 277 -23.67 9.48 24.54
N ALA A 278 -22.43 9.88 24.28
CA ALA A 278 -22.07 10.66 23.08
C ALA A 278 -22.34 9.88 21.79
N LEU A 279 -21.97 8.60 21.74
CA LEU A 279 -22.19 7.73 20.59
C LEU A 279 -23.69 7.54 20.27
N ARG A 280 -24.54 7.43 21.29
CA ARG A 280 -26.02 7.39 21.12
C ARG A 280 -26.57 8.66 20.51
N SER A 281 -26.05 9.82 20.93
CA SER A 281 -26.49 11.13 20.43
C SER A 281 -25.86 11.55 19.11
N ALA A 282 -24.83 10.83 18.66
CA ALA A 282 -24.09 11.13 17.43
C ALA A 282 -25.01 11.07 16.20
N LYS A 283 -25.03 12.15 15.42
CA LYS A 283 -25.67 12.19 14.10
C LYS A 283 -24.68 11.72 13.06
N LEU A 284 -24.96 10.62 12.39
CA LEU A 284 -24.03 9.99 11.44
C LEU A 284 -23.58 10.97 10.35
N ASP A 285 -24.48 11.79 9.82
CA ASP A 285 -24.15 12.77 8.78
C ASP A 285 -23.13 13.84 9.24
N ASP A 286 -23.17 14.24 10.51
CA ASP A 286 -22.21 15.20 11.05
C ASP A 286 -20.79 14.60 11.09
N TYR A 287 -20.69 13.30 11.47
CA TYR A 287 -19.41 12.59 11.50
C TYR A 287 -18.93 12.24 10.09
N LEU A 288 -19.82 11.85 9.19
CA LEU A 288 -19.50 11.61 7.78
C LEU A 288 -18.92 12.89 7.15
N ASN A 289 -19.60 14.03 7.32
CA ASN A 289 -19.14 15.31 6.80
C ASN A 289 -17.78 15.73 7.38
N ARG A 290 -17.57 15.54 8.68
CA ARG A 290 -16.25 15.80 9.32
C ARG A 290 -15.15 14.91 8.77
N THR A 291 -15.44 13.61 8.57
CA THR A 291 -14.48 12.65 7.98
C THR A 291 -14.11 13.07 6.55
N VAL A 292 -15.09 13.41 5.74
CA VAL A 292 -14.87 13.91 4.36
C VAL A 292 -14.03 15.18 4.37
N GLN A 293 -14.39 16.16 5.20
CA GLN A 293 -13.67 17.45 5.30
C GLN A 293 -12.22 17.26 5.77
N PHE A 294 -11.99 16.39 6.74
CA PHE A 294 -10.64 16.08 7.23
C PHE A 294 -9.75 15.56 6.11
N TRP A 295 -10.18 14.50 5.41
CA TRP A 295 -9.37 13.86 4.38
C TRP A 295 -9.20 14.76 3.14
N ASP A 296 -10.25 15.44 2.68
CA ASP A 296 -10.15 16.39 1.57
C ASP A 296 -9.19 17.55 1.92
N SER A 297 -9.31 18.13 3.12
CA SER A 297 -8.41 19.18 3.59
C SER A 297 -6.96 18.71 3.67
N LEU A 298 -6.72 17.47 4.08
CA LEU A 298 -5.39 16.90 4.14
C LEU A 298 -4.83 16.68 2.72
N LEU A 299 -5.58 16.05 1.84
CA LEU A 299 -5.13 15.75 0.47
C LEU A 299 -4.81 17.01 -0.34
N THR A 300 -5.57 18.08 -0.16
CA THR A 300 -5.36 19.35 -0.88
C THR A 300 -4.13 20.15 -0.42
N ARG A 301 -3.48 19.78 0.69
CA ARG A 301 -2.21 20.42 1.13
C ARG A 301 -1.00 19.90 0.38
N GLY A 302 -1.01 18.64 -0.01
CA GLY A 302 0.11 17.97 -0.68
C GLY A 302 0.09 18.13 -2.20
N ILE A 303 0.91 17.28 -2.85
CA ILE A 303 0.94 17.18 -4.31
C ILE A 303 -0.43 16.73 -4.85
N GLU A 304 -0.89 17.41 -5.87
CA GLU A 304 -2.03 16.97 -6.68
C GLU A 304 -1.54 16.53 -8.05
N ILE A 305 -1.91 15.33 -8.44
CA ILE A 305 -1.72 14.77 -9.77
C ILE A 305 -3.10 14.44 -10.33
N THR A 306 -3.38 14.90 -11.54
CA THR A 306 -4.58 14.54 -12.29
C THR A 306 -4.18 14.13 -13.70
N VAL A 307 -4.60 12.95 -14.09
CA VAL A 307 -4.47 12.40 -15.45
C VAL A 307 -5.85 12.00 -15.98
N PRO A 308 -6.04 11.83 -17.30
CA PRO A 308 -7.34 11.47 -17.89
C PRO A 308 -7.83 10.04 -17.61
N GLU A 309 -7.39 9.40 -16.52
CA GLU A 309 -7.86 8.09 -16.09
C GLU A 309 -8.20 8.10 -14.60
N GLN A 310 -9.48 7.92 -14.28
CA GLN A 310 -9.99 8.02 -12.92
C GLN A 310 -9.35 6.97 -11.99
N LYS A 311 -9.17 5.73 -12.45
CA LYS A 311 -8.53 4.65 -11.67
C LYS A 311 -7.14 5.04 -11.19
N VAL A 312 -6.35 5.70 -12.03
CA VAL A 312 -4.99 6.18 -11.68
C VAL A 312 -5.07 7.24 -10.59
N ASN A 313 -5.97 8.23 -10.76
CA ASN A 313 -6.17 9.34 -9.82
C ASN A 313 -6.64 8.84 -8.45
N ASP A 314 -7.60 7.93 -8.43
CA ASP A 314 -8.17 7.39 -7.20
C ASP A 314 -7.17 6.49 -6.47
N THR A 315 -6.43 5.66 -7.22
CA THR A 315 -5.34 4.85 -6.64
C THR A 315 -4.27 5.74 -6.02
N PHE A 316 -3.89 6.84 -6.68
CA PHE A 316 -2.91 7.79 -6.15
C PHE A 316 -3.38 8.43 -4.83
N ARG A 317 -4.65 8.81 -4.71
CA ARG A 317 -5.22 9.43 -3.51
C ARG A 317 -5.44 8.42 -2.38
N ALA A 318 -6.07 7.29 -2.68
CA ALA A 318 -6.39 6.26 -1.69
C ALA A 318 -5.13 5.69 -1.01
N ASN A 319 -4.04 5.51 -1.75
CA ASN A 319 -2.81 4.96 -1.21
C ASN A 319 -2.11 5.89 -0.20
N LEU A 320 -2.24 7.22 -0.30
CA LEU A 320 -1.80 8.11 0.78
C LEU A 320 -2.61 7.88 2.06
N ILE A 321 -3.92 7.72 1.92
CA ILE A 321 -4.83 7.52 3.04
C ILE A 321 -4.51 6.19 3.75
N TYR A 322 -4.23 5.11 3.01
CA TYR A 322 -3.83 3.83 3.60
C TYR A 322 -2.57 3.94 4.45
N ASP A 323 -1.54 4.63 3.97
CA ASP A 323 -0.31 4.87 4.73
C ASP A 323 -0.55 5.73 5.98
N LEU A 324 -1.41 6.75 5.90
CA LEU A 324 -1.75 7.61 7.03
C LEU A 324 -2.61 6.88 8.08
N ILE A 325 -3.51 5.98 7.66
CA ILE A 325 -4.25 5.11 8.59
C ILE A 325 -3.28 4.09 9.23
N ALA A 326 -2.31 3.57 8.48
CA ALA A 326 -1.34 2.61 9.00
C ALA A 326 -0.35 3.21 10.00
N ARG A 327 -0.25 4.53 10.11
CA ARG A 327 0.60 5.22 11.07
C ARG A 327 -0.06 5.26 12.45
N ASP A 328 0.73 5.03 13.52
CA ASP A 328 0.27 5.00 14.91
C ASP A 328 0.93 6.07 15.76
N LYS A 329 0.17 6.76 16.59
CA LYS A 329 0.69 7.59 17.67
C LYS A 329 0.79 6.74 18.95
N VAL A 330 2.02 6.58 19.46
CA VAL A 330 2.32 5.81 20.67
C VAL A 330 3.11 6.70 21.65
N GLY A 331 2.43 7.31 22.62
CA GLY A 331 3.01 8.36 23.44
C GLY A 331 3.44 9.54 22.55
N ASP A 332 4.70 9.95 22.66
CA ASP A 332 5.27 11.03 21.83
C ASP A 332 5.81 10.55 20.48
N ASN A 333 5.73 9.25 20.17
CA ASN A 333 6.26 8.69 18.94
C ASN A 333 5.19 8.50 17.89
N TYR A 334 5.59 8.67 16.63
CA TYR A 334 4.78 8.35 15.46
C TYR A 334 5.44 7.17 14.73
N VAL A 335 4.77 6.03 14.77
CA VAL A 335 5.28 4.76 14.26
C VAL A 335 4.65 4.46 12.93
N GLN A 336 5.44 4.46 11.87
CA GLN A 336 4.95 4.06 10.56
C GLN A 336 4.96 2.55 10.44
N THR A 337 3.80 1.92 10.56
CA THR A 337 3.63 0.49 10.33
C THR A 337 3.29 0.21 8.86
N VAL A 338 3.34 -1.06 8.47
CA VAL A 338 3.07 -1.48 7.10
C VAL A 338 1.57 -1.55 6.81
N ASN A 339 0.78 -2.05 7.77
CA ASN A 339 -0.67 -2.00 7.74
C ASN A 339 -1.25 -2.17 9.16
N LYS A 340 -2.58 -2.07 9.33
CA LYS A 340 -3.22 -2.15 10.65
C LYS A 340 -3.41 -3.57 11.19
N PHE A 341 -3.19 -4.60 10.40
CA PHE A 341 -3.52 -5.98 10.79
C PHE A 341 -2.33 -6.93 10.63
N HIS A 342 -2.16 -7.64 9.54
CA HIS A 342 -1.10 -8.66 9.37
C HIS A 342 0.31 -8.12 9.55
N TYR A 343 0.58 -6.91 9.09
CA TYR A 343 1.85 -6.21 9.23
C TYR A 343 1.76 -5.00 10.15
N HIS A 344 1.05 -5.11 11.25
CA HIS A 344 0.99 -4.05 12.24
C HIS A 344 2.30 -4.02 13.05
N SER A 345 3.40 -3.78 12.37
CA SER A 345 4.76 -3.73 12.90
C SER A 345 5.59 -2.70 12.16
N PHE A 346 6.61 -2.20 12.83
CA PHE A 346 7.58 -1.29 12.27
C PHE A 346 8.74 -2.06 11.61
N TYR A 347 9.05 -1.70 10.37
CA TYR A 347 10.25 -2.14 9.66
C TYR A 347 10.96 -0.93 9.05
N LEU A 348 12.27 -0.83 9.23
CA LEU A 348 13.10 0.24 8.64
C LEU A 348 12.98 0.26 7.11
N ARG A 349 12.94 -0.93 6.50
CA ARG A 349 12.83 -1.11 5.06
C ARG A 349 11.58 -0.45 4.50
N ASP A 350 10.40 -0.84 5.00
CA ASP A 350 9.10 -0.34 4.53
C ASP A 350 8.93 1.14 4.87
N SER A 351 9.23 1.49 6.12
CA SER A 351 9.02 2.84 6.64
C SER A 351 9.87 3.88 5.93
N SER A 352 11.09 3.54 5.48
CA SER A 352 11.95 4.46 4.72
C SER A 352 11.33 4.88 3.39
N PHE A 353 10.68 3.95 2.67
CA PHE A 353 9.96 4.27 1.44
C PHE A 353 8.70 5.09 1.70
N ILE A 354 7.95 4.76 2.76
CA ILE A 354 6.72 5.49 3.12
C ILE A 354 7.07 6.92 3.53
N VAL A 355 8.12 7.11 4.33
CA VAL A 355 8.59 8.46 4.73
C VAL A 355 9.04 9.27 3.53
N ARG A 356 9.79 8.66 2.60
CA ARG A 356 10.18 9.32 1.34
C ARG A 356 8.96 9.76 0.53
N MET A 357 7.92 8.94 0.49
CA MET A 357 6.68 9.27 -0.19
C MET A 357 5.99 10.46 0.48
N TYR A 358 5.97 10.56 1.82
CA TYR A 358 5.43 11.73 2.51
C TYR A 358 6.15 13.02 2.13
N ASP A 359 7.48 13.02 2.14
CA ASP A 359 8.29 14.18 1.70
C ASP A 359 7.96 14.58 0.25
N ALA A 360 7.99 13.62 -0.66
CA ALA A 360 7.72 13.84 -2.07
C ALA A 360 6.25 14.17 -2.36
N SER A 361 5.36 13.89 -1.41
CA SER A 361 3.95 14.24 -1.46
C SER A 361 3.61 15.57 -0.77
N GLY A 362 4.59 16.25 -0.13
CA GLY A 362 4.38 17.56 0.50
C GLY A 362 3.87 17.49 1.94
N TYR A 363 4.26 16.44 2.67
CA TYR A 363 3.95 16.26 4.10
C TYR A 363 5.23 16.10 4.94
N PRO A 364 6.14 17.09 4.91
CA PRO A 364 7.44 16.96 5.55
C PRO A 364 7.36 16.83 7.08
N GLU A 365 6.35 17.41 7.72
CA GLU A 365 6.15 17.27 9.16
C GLU A 365 5.78 15.83 9.53
N ILE A 366 4.94 15.17 8.71
CA ILE A 366 4.57 13.76 8.88
C ILE A 366 5.78 12.87 8.68
N ALA A 367 6.59 13.14 7.65
CA ALA A 367 7.83 12.45 7.38
C ALA A 367 8.82 12.59 8.56
N ARG A 368 9.04 13.82 9.04
CA ARG A 368 9.93 14.11 10.16
C ARG A 368 9.54 13.37 11.44
N GLN A 369 8.26 13.39 11.80
CA GLN A 369 7.73 12.68 12.96
C GLN A 369 8.04 11.17 12.90
N ALA A 370 7.88 10.56 11.73
CA ALA A 370 8.21 9.15 11.54
C ALA A 370 9.74 8.90 11.56
N LEU A 371 10.55 9.81 10.98
CA LEU A 371 12.01 9.73 11.00
C LEU A 371 12.60 9.88 12.41
N ASP A 372 11.98 10.66 13.27
CA ASP A 372 12.39 10.81 14.68
C ASP A 372 12.37 9.46 15.42
N PHE A 373 11.45 8.57 15.04
CA PHE A 373 11.37 7.22 15.60
C PHE A 373 12.52 6.29 15.15
N PHE A 374 13.13 6.53 13.99
CA PHE A 374 14.19 5.66 13.45
C PHE A 374 15.45 5.63 14.35
N ALA A 375 15.77 6.73 15.02
CA ALA A 375 16.92 6.81 15.90
C ALA A 375 16.93 5.75 17.02
N GLY A 376 15.74 5.34 17.50
CA GLY A 376 15.59 4.28 18.50
C GLY A 376 15.96 2.88 18.01
N TRP A 377 16.15 2.70 16.71
CA TRP A 377 16.54 1.43 16.09
C TRP A 377 18.02 1.32 15.80
N GLN A 378 18.79 2.38 16.07
CA GLN A 378 20.25 2.31 15.99
C GLN A 378 20.79 1.41 17.10
N GLN A 379 21.57 0.41 16.73
CA GLN A 379 22.24 -0.48 17.69
C GLN A 379 23.39 0.24 18.40
N PRO A 380 23.87 -0.26 19.55
CA PRO A 380 24.99 0.33 20.27
C PRO A 380 26.29 0.43 19.44
N ASP A 381 26.50 -0.46 18.47
CA ASP A 381 27.63 -0.47 17.54
C ASP A 381 27.49 0.54 16.41
N GLY A 382 26.32 1.16 16.24
CA GLY A 382 26.02 2.16 15.21
C GLY A 382 25.20 1.63 14.03
N ASN A 383 24.99 0.30 13.91
CA ASN A 383 24.17 -0.26 12.85
C ASN A 383 22.67 0.06 13.04
N PHE A 384 21.91 -0.01 11.96
CA PHE A 384 20.46 0.07 11.99
C PHE A 384 19.85 -1.27 11.57
N VAL A 385 19.08 -1.89 12.47
CA VAL A 385 18.49 -3.21 12.25
C VAL A 385 17.09 -3.25 12.85
N SER A 386 16.08 -3.47 12.04
CA SER A 386 14.71 -3.78 12.49
C SER A 386 14.40 -5.27 12.43
N GLN A 387 15.08 -6.00 11.57
CA GLN A 387 14.96 -7.46 11.44
C GLN A 387 16.35 -8.07 11.25
N GLY A 388 16.62 -9.20 11.91
CA GLY A 388 17.89 -9.89 11.81
C GLY A 388 18.22 -10.34 10.38
N GLY A 389 19.47 -10.12 9.95
CA GLY A 389 19.93 -10.45 8.59
C GLY A 389 19.68 -9.35 7.55
N GLN A 390 18.94 -8.30 7.88
CA GLN A 390 18.65 -7.19 6.97
C GLN A 390 19.65 -6.03 7.20
N PHE A 391 20.81 -6.09 6.57
CA PHE A 391 21.81 -5.01 6.65
C PHE A 391 21.49 -3.80 5.75
N ASP A 392 20.53 -3.92 4.84
CA ASP A 392 20.06 -2.82 4.01
C ASP A 392 19.39 -1.68 4.82
N GLY A 393 18.85 -1.99 6.01
CA GLY A 393 18.29 -1.00 6.93
C GLY A 393 19.26 0.14 7.24
N TRP A 394 20.56 -0.14 7.30
CA TRP A 394 21.59 0.87 7.44
C TRP A 394 21.52 1.92 6.31
N GLY A 395 21.58 1.46 5.06
CA GLY A 395 21.56 2.33 3.90
C GLY A 395 20.24 3.06 3.72
N GLN A 396 19.13 2.38 4.03
CA GLN A 396 17.79 2.94 3.92
C GLN A 396 17.55 4.10 4.91
N VAL A 397 18.04 4.00 6.14
CA VAL A 397 17.97 5.09 7.12
C VAL A 397 18.79 6.28 6.67
N MET A 398 20.04 6.06 6.24
CA MET A 398 20.90 7.14 5.73
C MET A 398 20.27 7.84 4.52
N TRP A 399 19.69 7.04 3.61
CA TRP A 399 18.95 7.55 2.46
C TRP A 399 17.74 8.40 2.90
N ALA A 400 16.91 7.89 3.81
CA ALA A 400 15.72 8.60 4.29
C ALA A 400 16.09 9.94 4.95
N TYR A 401 17.13 9.97 5.78
CA TYR A 401 17.64 11.21 6.40
C TYR A 401 18.12 12.22 5.35
N GLY A 402 18.94 11.78 4.39
CA GLY A 402 19.45 12.66 3.35
C GLY A 402 18.37 13.16 2.40
N GLN A 403 17.41 12.30 2.04
CA GLN A 403 16.28 12.67 1.17
C GLN A 403 15.34 13.67 1.84
N HIS A 404 15.05 13.50 3.13
CA HIS A 404 14.27 14.47 3.88
C HIS A 404 14.92 15.85 3.81
N TYR A 405 16.24 15.95 4.12
CA TYR A 405 16.97 17.22 3.98
C TYR A 405 16.94 17.76 2.54
N ARG A 406 17.15 16.91 1.54
CA ARG A 406 17.21 17.37 0.13
C ARG A 406 15.92 18.03 -0.33
N ILE A 407 14.76 17.60 0.16
CA ILE A 407 13.44 18.22 -0.15
C ILE A 407 13.18 19.42 0.77
N THR A 408 13.37 19.27 2.08
CA THR A 408 12.91 20.24 3.07
C THR A 408 13.90 21.38 3.31
N LYS A 409 15.19 21.10 3.14
CA LYS A 409 16.32 21.97 3.56
C LYS A 409 16.34 22.23 5.08
N ASP A 410 15.76 21.29 5.87
CA ASP A 410 15.69 21.37 7.33
C ASP A 410 17.07 21.11 7.94
N LEU A 411 17.80 22.18 8.27
CA LEU A 411 19.11 22.11 8.90
C LEU A 411 19.02 21.65 10.36
N ASP A 412 17.96 21.97 11.07
CA ASP A 412 17.77 21.54 12.46
C ASP A 412 17.61 20.02 12.53
N PHE A 413 16.87 19.45 11.60
CA PHE A 413 16.79 18.00 11.45
C PHE A 413 18.14 17.40 11.10
N ALA A 414 18.87 17.98 10.14
CA ALA A 414 20.18 17.50 9.75
C ALA A 414 21.15 17.49 10.94
N HIS A 415 21.21 18.58 11.73
CA HIS A 415 22.00 18.64 12.96
C HIS A 415 21.57 17.57 13.98
N LYS A 416 20.26 17.36 14.17
CA LYS A 416 19.71 16.39 15.11
C LYS A 416 20.16 14.96 14.80
N VAL A 417 20.13 14.56 13.52
CA VAL A 417 20.44 13.18 13.11
C VAL A 417 21.93 12.93 12.88
N TYR A 418 22.73 13.96 12.71
CA TYR A 418 24.13 13.84 12.30
C TYR A 418 25.01 13.00 13.25
N PRO A 419 24.90 13.10 14.60
CA PRO A 419 25.64 12.19 15.49
C PRO A 419 25.30 10.71 15.27
N SER A 420 24.09 10.41 14.85
CA SER A 420 23.65 9.06 14.47
C SER A 420 24.29 8.62 13.16
N VAL A 421 24.37 9.54 12.17
CA VAL A 421 25.05 9.32 10.88
C VAL A 421 26.53 9.00 11.10
N GLN A 422 27.23 9.76 11.95
CA GLN A 422 28.64 9.51 12.26
C GLN A 422 28.88 8.11 12.83
N ARG A 423 28.06 7.69 13.81
CA ARG A 423 28.14 6.31 14.35
C ARG A 423 27.85 5.25 13.30
N ALA A 424 26.86 5.50 12.43
CA ALA A 424 26.50 4.56 11.37
C ALA A 424 27.66 4.40 10.36
N VAL A 425 28.30 5.48 9.91
CA VAL A 425 29.42 5.39 8.99
C VAL A 425 30.63 4.71 9.66
N ALA A 426 30.90 4.99 10.93
CA ALA A 426 31.96 4.30 11.67
C ALA A 426 31.70 2.77 11.75
N TRP A 427 30.45 2.35 11.96
CA TRP A 427 30.06 0.94 11.90
C TRP A 427 30.34 0.32 10.52
N LEU A 428 29.92 1.00 9.44
CA LEU A 428 30.12 0.50 8.08
C LEU A 428 31.61 0.29 7.79
N GLN A 429 32.44 1.27 8.11
CA GLN A 429 33.89 1.18 7.93
C GLN A 429 34.51 0.01 8.71
N GLN A 430 34.05 -0.24 9.93
CA GLN A 430 34.50 -1.38 10.72
C GLN A 430 34.01 -2.70 10.17
N ALA A 431 32.72 -2.76 9.75
CA ALA A 431 32.12 -3.95 9.17
C ALA A 431 32.86 -4.38 7.89
N ARG A 432 33.11 -3.44 6.97
CA ARG A 432 33.89 -3.69 5.75
C ARG A 432 35.33 -4.12 6.00
N ARG A 433 35.98 -3.52 6.97
CA ARG A 433 37.36 -3.96 7.34
C ARG A 433 37.45 -5.39 7.86
N ASN A 434 36.36 -5.84 8.52
CA ASN A 434 36.27 -7.18 9.09
C ASN A 434 35.76 -8.22 8.07
N ASP A 435 35.18 -7.78 6.98
CA ASP A 435 34.65 -8.63 5.94
C ASP A 435 35.74 -9.05 4.94
N PRO A 436 35.83 -10.34 4.58
CA PRO A 436 36.89 -10.85 3.69
C PRO A 436 36.84 -10.28 2.27
N LEU A 437 35.69 -9.83 1.81
CA LEU A 437 35.51 -9.17 0.51
C LEU A 437 35.56 -7.65 0.60
N HIS A 438 35.70 -7.09 1.81
CA HIS A 438 35.60 -5.66 2.09
C HIS A 438 34.27 -5.02 1.60
N LEU A 439 33.17 -5.78 1.71
CA LEU A 439 31.81 -5.41 1.34
C LEU A 439 30.92 -5.28 2.59
N MET A 440 29.61 -5.12 2.40
CA MET A 440 28.64 -5.32 3.47
C MET A 440 28.72 -6.75 3.98
N PRO A 441 28.60 -6.98 5.30
CA PRO A 441 28.75 -8.31 5.86
C PRO A 441 27.81 -9.34 5.23
N SER A 442 28.29 -10.59 5.15
CA SER A 442 27.47 -11.69 4.73
C SER A 442 26.29 -11.90 5.69
N THR A 443 25.17 -12.31 5.17
CA THR A 443 23.96 -12.64 5.95
C THR A 443 23.64 -14.13 5.90
N SER A 444 22.81 -14.59 6.81
CA SER A 444 22.24 -15.94 6.82
C SER A 444 20.81 -15.93 6.29
N PRO A 445 20.22 -17.06 5.87
CA PRO A 445 18.84 -17.12 5.41
C PRO A 445 17.89 -16.57 6.47
N GLY A 446 17.04 -15.68 6.08
CA GLY A 446 16.08 -14.97 6.96
C GLY A 446 15.73 -13.61 6.42
N ASP A 447 16.40 -13.21 5.36
CA ASP A 447 16.06 -12.04 4.56
C ASP A 447 15.22 -12.44 3.33
N ASN A 448 14.51 -11.46 2.73
CA ASN A 448 13.62 -11.68 1.58
C ASN A 448 14.38 -12.13 0.32
N GLU A 449 15.66 -11.79 0.20
CA GLU A 449 16.52 -12.25 -0.89
C GLU A 449 16.85 -13.74 -0.80
N ASN A 450 16.63 -14.40 0.34
CA ASN A 450 16.97 -15.82 0.58
C ASN A 450 18.44 -16.17 0.26
N VAL A 451 19.35 -15.25 0.54
CA VAL A 451 20.80 -15.40 0.32
C VAL A 451 21.49 -15.75 1.62
N THR A 452 22.34 -16.81 1.60
CA THR A 452 23.33 -17.05 2.64
C THR A 452 24.70 -16.65 2.09
N GLY A 453 25.12 -15.42 2.37
CA GLY A 453 26.31 -14.82 1.78
C GLY A 453 26.19 -13.31 1.65
N HIS A 454 26.92 -12.71 0.71
CA HIS A 454 26.93 -11.29 0.45
C HIS A 454 25.77 -10.89 -0.48
N VAL A 455 24.78 -10.19 0.07
CA VAL A 455 23.60 -9.75 -0.69
C VAL A 455 23.94 -8.55 -1.58
N THR A 456 23.68 -8.66 -2.86
CA THR A 456 23.93 -7.58 -3.84
C THR A 456 23.21 -6.29 -3.45
N GLY A 457 21.95 -6.40 -3.04
CA GLY A 457 21.12 -5.27 -2.64
C GLY A 457 21.63 -4.53 -1.41
N HIS A 458 22.23 -5.22 -0.44
CA HIS A 458 22.81 -4.57 0.74
C HIS A 458 23.93 -3.61 0.35
N ASN A 459 24.74 -3.96 -0.65
CA ASN A 459 25.83 -3.12 -1.14
C ASN A 459 25.32 -1.91 -1.93
N PHE A 460 24.27 -2.07 -2.76
CA PHE A 460 23.62 -0.92 -3.39
C PHE A 460 23.05 0.06 -2.36
N TRP A 461 22.36 -0.45 -1.33
CA TRP A 461 21.84 0.39 -0.26
C TRP A 461 22.94 1.10 0.55
N ALA A 462 24.03 0.40 0.85
CA ALA A 462 25.13 1.00 1.59
C ALA A 462 25.81 2.14 0.81
N LEU A 463 26.02 1.97 -0.49
CA LEU A 463 26.52 3.03 -1.36
C LEU A 463 25.53 4.21 -1.44
N GLY A 464 24.24 3.95 -1.60
CA GLY A 464 23.20 4.98 -1.56
C GLY A 464 23.16 5.73 -0.23
N GLY A 465 23.31 5.01 0.88
CA GLY A 465 23.40 5.59 2.22
C GLY A 465 24.62 6.49 2.42
N LEU A 466 25.78 6.07 1.94
CA LEU A 466 27.00 6.90 1.99
C LEU A 466 26.86 8.20 1.18
N LYS A 467 26.24 8.17 0.00
CA LYS A 467 25.97 9.40 -0.78
C LYS A 467 25.16 10.40 0.05
N ASN A 468 24.17 9.93 0.79
CA ASN A 468 23.33 10.79 1.62
C ASN A 468 24.07 11.25 2.90
N ALA A 469 24.92 10.42 3.49
CA ALA A 469 25.79 10.82 4.60
C ALA A 469 26.78 11.92 4.18
N ILE A 470 27.35 11.82 2.97
CA ILE A 470 28.22 12.86 2.37
C ILE A 470 27.46 14.18 2.23
N ILE A 471 26.22 14.15 1.70
CA ILE A 471 25.38 15.34 1.56
C ILE A 471 25.13 16.00 2.92
N LEU A 472 24.78 15.22 3.95
CA LEU A 472 24.55 15.76 5.29
C LEU A 472 25.82 16.37 5.88
N ALA A 473 26.97 15.73 5.74
CA ALA A 473 28.25 16.29 6.18
C ALA A 473 28.58 17.61 5.46
N GLN A 474 28.39 17.68 4.15
CA GLN A 474 28.66 18.88 3.35
C GLN A 474 27.79 20.06 3.77
N VAL A 475 26.48 19.84 3.96
CA VAL A 475 25.54 20.93 4.27
C VAL A 475 25.68 21.44 5.70
N LEU A 476 26.20 20.62 6.61
CA LEU A 476 26.52 20.99 7.98
C LEU A 476 27.90 21.60 8.13
N GLY A 477 28.71 21.68 7.04
CA GLY A 477 30.07 22.22 7.08
C GLY A 477 31.11 21.27 7.64
N GLU A 478 30.80 20.00 7.86
CA GLU A 478 31.69 18.95 8.39
C GLU A 478 32.64 18.44 7.29
N GLN A 479 33.56 19.33 6.86
CA GLN A 479 34.41 19.10 5.68
C GLN A 479 35.33 17.87 5.81
N GLN A 480 35.82 17.59 7.04
CA GLN A 480 36.68 16.44 7.31
C GLN A 480 35.90 15.13 7.12
N ASP A 481 34.67 15.05 7.68
CA ASP A 481 33.79 13.90 7.53
C ASP A 481 33.36 13.73 6.07
N ALA A 482 32.95 14.82 5.39
CA ALA A 482 32.56 14.79 3.99
C ALA A 482 33.66 14.20 3.11
N LYS A 483 34.94 14.59 3.34
CA LYS A 483 36.09 14.05 2.61
C LYS A 483 36.33 12.57 2.96
N ALA A 484 36.23 12.21 4.24
CA ALA A 484 36.43 10.83 4.69
C ALA A 484 35.33 9.90 4.14
N TYR A 485 34.08 10.35 4.17
CA TYR A 485 32.93 9.58 3.64
C TYR A 485 32.99 9.45 2.12
N GLN A 486 33.48 10.47 1.40
CA GLN A 486 33.69 10.38 -0.04
C GLN A 486 34.80 9.36 -0.36
N ALA A 487 35.89 9.34 0.36
CA ALA A 487 36.95 8.35 0.18
C ALA A 487 36.46 6.92 0.45
N GLU A 488 35.63 6.74 1.51
CA GLU A 488 34.99 5.46 1.81
C GLU A 488 34.02 5.02 0.69
N TYR A 489 33.22 5.95 0.16
CA TYR A 489 32.36 5.68 -0.96
C TYR A 489 33.10 5.23 -2.21
N ASP A 490 34.17 5.95 -2.56
CA ASP A 490 34.96 5.67 -3.76
C ASP A 490 35.66 4.30 -3.67
N ASP A 491 36.24 3.95 -2.54
CA ASP A 491 36.86 2.65 -2.26
C ASP A 491 35.80 1.52 -2.27
N PHE A 492 34.69 1.73 -1.54
CA PHE A 492 33.63 0.74 -1.48
C PHE A 492 33.03 0.47 -2.85
N ARG A 493 32.73 1.54 -3.59
CA ARG A 493 32.18 1.40 -4.95
C ARG A 493 33.13 0.65 -5.89
N ALA A 494 34.44 0.96 -5.85
CA ALA A 494 35.43 0.28 -6.66
C ALA A 494 35.49 -1.23 -6.33
N THR A 495 35.51 -1.58 -5.04
CA THR A 495 35.51 -2.97 -4.55
C THR A 495 34.24 -3.69 -4.99
N PHE A 496 33.05 -3.10 -4.75
CA PHE A 496 31.76 -3.71 -5.10
C PHE A 496 31.61 -3.92 -6.61
N ILE A 497 31.97 -2.92 -7.44
CA ILE A 497 31.90 -3.07 -8.89
C ILE A 497 32.86 -4.14 -9.42
N ALA A 498 34.05 -4.28 -8.81
CA ALA A 498 34.99 -5.35 -9.16
C ALA A 498 34.39 -6.74 -8.88
N GLU A 499 33.79 -6.94 -7.72
CA GLU A 499 33.09 -8.20 -7.38
C GLU A 499 31.85 -8.43 -8.28
N LEU A 500 31.07 -7.39 -8.52
CA LEU A 500 29.88 -7.46 -9.39
C LEU A 500 30.27 -7.87 -10.82
N ASN A 501 31.35 -7.32 -11.39
CA ASN A 501 31.87 -7.69 -12.70
C ASN A 501 32.31 -9.16 -12.75
N LYS A 502 32.87 -9.71 -11.68
CA LYS A 502 33.25 -11.14 -11.64
C LYS A 502 32.03 -12.05 -11.74
N VAL A 503 30.98 -11.75 -10.96
CA VAL A 503 29.79 -12.61 -10.91
C VAL A 503 28.94 -12.46 -12.19
N THR A 504 28.83 -11.26 -12.75
CA THR A 504 28.07 -11.00 -13.97
C THR A 504 28.72 -11.56 -15.23
N ALA A 505 30.03 -11.75 -15.23
CA ALA A 505 30.75 -12.40 -16.33
C ALA A 505 30.28 -13.86 -16.59
N SER A 506 29.76 -14.55 -15.56
CA SER A 506 29.25 -15.91 -15.67
C SER A 506 27.73 -16.01 -15.83
N SER A 507 27.02 -14.88 -15.87
CA SER A 507 25.56 -14.78 -15.90
C SER A 507 25.03 -13.88 -17.06
N ASP A 508 25.76 -13.78 -18.15
CA ASP A 508 25.41 -12.94 -19.31
C ASP A 508 25.08 -11.48 -18.92
N GLY A 509 25.79 -10.94 -17.93
CA GLY A 509 25.60 -9.59 -17.42
C GLY A 509 24.47 -9.43 -16.38
N TYR A 510 23.70 -10.47 -16.07
CA TYR A 510 22.70 -10.42 -15.01
C TYR A 510 23.36 -10.30 -13.64
N MET A 511 22.92 -9.31 -12.87
CA MET A 511 23.33 -9.11 -11.47
C MET A 511 22.55 -10.07 -10.57
N PRO A 512 23.20 -11.09 -9.97
CA PRO A 512 22.50 -12.05 -9.11
C PRO A 512 22.15 -11.43 -7.75
N PRO A 513 21.17 -11.99 -7.01
CA PRO A 513 20.85 -11.57 -5.64
C PRO A 513 22.01 -11.66 -4.67
N GLY A 514 22.87 -12.69 -4.81
CA GLY A 514 24.07 -12.92 -4.02
C GLY A 514 25.34 -12.81 -4.85
N LEU A 515 26.45 -12.30 -4.24
CA LEU A 515 27.72 -12.12 -4.93
C LEU A 515 28.62 -13.36 -4.86
N ASP A 516 28.44 -14.20 -3.86
CA ASP A 516 29.26 -15.39 -3.56
C ASP A 516 28.44 -16.68 -3.49
N VAL A 517 27.18 -16.63 -3.87
CA VAL A 517 26.26 -17.77 -3.92
C VAL A 517 25.39 -17.69 -5.18
N SER A 518 25.00 -18.86 -5.70
CA SER A 518 24.17 -18.97 -6.91
C SER A 518 22.65 -19.00 -6.62
N SER A 519 22.25 -19.02 -5.35
CA SER A 519 20.85 -19.02 -4.90
C SER A 519 20.41 -17.61 -4.49
N GLY A 520 19.12 -17.39 -4.45
CA GLY A 520 18.51 -16.16 -3.99
C GLY A 520 17.33 -15.73 -4.84
N GLU A 521 16.60 -14.76 -4.32
CA GLU A 521 15.43 -14.15 -4.97
C GLU A 521 15.75 -12.74 -5.43
N ASP A 522 15.28 -12.38 -6.62
CA ASP A 522 15.41 -11.02 -7.13
C ASP A 522 14.68 -10.04 -6.21
N TRP A 523 15.45 -9.11 -5.67
CA TRP A 523 14.96 -8.07 -4.79
C TRP A 523 15.88 -6.84 -4.84
N GLY A 524 16.98 -6.90 -4.10
CA GLY A 524 17.92 -5.79 -4.00
C GLY A 524 18.86 -5.64 -5.20
N ASN A 525 19.08 -6.71 -5.98
CA ASN A 525 19.89 -6.65 -7.22
C ASN A 525 19.27 -5.74 -8.30
N MET A 526 17.98 -5.38 -8.18
CA MET A 526 17.28 -4.46 -9.06
C MET A 526 17.40 -2.97 -8.64
N LEU A 527 18.26 -2.64 -7.66
CA LEU A 527 18.39 -1.29 -7.10
C LEU A 527 19.53 -0.46 -7.71
N ALA A 528 20.16 -0.96 -8.76
CA ALA A 528 21.34 -0.32 -9.34
C ALA A 528 21.10 1.11 -9.83
N VAL A 529 19.89 1.44 -10.28
CA VAL A 529 19.51 2.75 -10.84
C VAL A 529 18.64 3.56 -9.88
N TYR A 530 17.61 2.97 -9.29
CA TYR A 530 16.71 3.66 -8.38
C TYR A 530 16.78 3.04 -6.98
N PRO A 531 16.84 3.82 -5.87
CA PRO A 531 16.65 5.28 -5.82
C PRO A 531 17.92 6.14 -5.97
N GLU A 532 19.13 5.56 -5.95
CA GLU A 532 20.37 6.36 -5.77
C GLU A 532 21.34 6.32 -6.96
N GLN A 533 20.97 5.70 -8.05
CA GLN A 533 21.74 5.63 -9.30
C GLN A 533 23.24 5.32 -9.06
N ILE A 534 23.52 4.09 -8.64
CA ILE A 534 24.89 3.61 -8.41
C ILE A 534 25.57 3.22 -9.75
N LEU A 535 24.77 2.69 -10.68
CA LEU A 535 25.18 2.40 -12.05
C LEU A 535 24.50 3.37 -13.03
N ASP A 536 25.11 3.50 -14.22
CA ASP A 536 24.50 4.23 -15.32
C ASP A 536 23.18 3.50 -15.73
N PRO A 537 22.09 4.22 -15.97
CA PRO A 537 20.84 3.61 -16.40
C PRO A 537 20.96 2.75 -17.68
N GLN A 538 21.90 3.07 -18.56
CA GLN A 538 22.16 2.34 -19.80
C GLN A 538 23.28 1.28 -19.66
N ASP A 539 23.77 1.03 -18.46
CA ASP A 539 24.78 0.01 -18.20
C ASP A 539 24.29 -1.37 -18.71
N PRO A 540 25.18 -2.14 -19.40
CA PRO A 540 24.81 -3.48 -19.87
C PRO A 540 24.30 -4.43 -18.78
N MET A 541 24.85 -4.34 -17.56
CA MET A 541 24.39 -5.16 -16.41
C MET A 541 22.96 -4.79 -15.99
N VAL A 542 22.61 -3.52 -16.05
CA VAL A 542 21.23 -3.06 -15.78
C VAL A 542 20.28 -3.60 -16.83
N THR A 543 20.67 -3.52 -18.11
CA THR A 543 19.87 -4.05 -19.23
C THR A 543 19.66 -5.55 -19.11
N ALA A 544 20.73 -6.32 -18.83
CA ALA A 544 20.65 -7.77 -18.65
C ALA A 544 19.76 -8.15 -17.47
N THR A 545 19.86 -7.42 -16.36
CA THR A 545 19.04 -7.67 -15.15
C THR A 545 17.57 -7.36 -15.40
N LEU A 546 17.24 -6.25 -16.08
CA LEU A 546 15.86 -5.96 -16.49
C LEU A 546 15.27 -7.08 -17.34
N ASN A 547 16.01 -7.53 -18.37
CA ASN A 547 15.55 -8.61 -19.24
C ASN A 547 15.34 -9.92 -18.49
N ALA A 548 16.28 -10.29 -17.61
CA ALA A 548 16.20 -11.53 -16.81
C ALA A 548 15.05 -11.51 -15.81
N THR A 549 14.80 -10.37 -15.16
CA THR A 549 13.70 -10.23 -14.18
C THR A 549 12.35 -10.17 -14.89
N ARG A 550 12.22 -9.46 -16.02
CA ARG A 550 10.98 -9.44 -16.82
C ARG A 550 10.63 -10.82 -17.39
N ALA A 551 11.61 -11.64 -17.72
CA ALA A 551 11.35 -13.02 -18.16
C ALA A 551 10.69 -13.90 -17.10
N LYS A 552 10.72 -13.49 -15.83
CA LYS A 552 10.07 -14.17 -14.69
C LYS A 552 8.65 -13.67 -14.42
N TYR A 553 8.16 -12.66 -15.15
CA TYR A 553 6.81 -12.12 -14.95
C TYR A 553 5.74 -13.15 -15.24
N GLU A 554 4.72 -13.14 -14.42
CA GLU A 554 3.42 -13.77 -14.66
C GLU A 554 2.32 -12.72 -14.47
N GLU A 555 1.27 -12.81 -15.25
CA GLU A 555 0.18 -11.82 -15.24
C GLU A 555 0.65 -10.35 -15.46
N GLY A 556 1.83 -10.16 -16.03
CA GLY A 556 2.44 -8.84 -16.28
C GLY A 556 3.19 -8.23 -15.10
N ILE A 557 3.32 -8.94 -13.98
CA ILE A 557 4.06 -8.49 -12.79
C ILE A 557 5.11 -9.51 -12.34
N MET A 558 6.04 -9.06 -11.51
CA MET A 558 7.13 -9.85 -10.98
C MET A 558 6.65 -11.05 -10.19
N THR A 559 7.38 -12.18 -10.27
CA THR A 559 7.20 -13.32 -9.38
C THR A 559 8.30 -13.42 -8.33
N TYR A 560 8.02 -14.17 -7.27
CA TYR A 560 8.89 -14.40 -6.11
C TYR A 560 8.78 -15.85 -5.63
N GLY A 561 9.73 -16.31 -4.83
CA GLY A 561 9.71 -17.68 -4.31
C GLY A 561 9.91 -18.72 -5.41
N GLY A 562 10.91 -18.52 -6.30
CA GLY A 562 11.17 -19.39 -7.43
C GLY A 562 10.06 -19.38 -8.48
N GLY A 563 9.37 -18.28 -8.65
CA GLY A 563 8.25 -18.12 -9.59
C GLY A 563 6.89 -18.57 -9.06
N ARG A 564 6.83 -18.91 -7.76
CA ARG A 564 5.62 -19.45 -7.12
C ARG A 564 4.56 -18.38 -6.83
N TRP A 565 4.98 -17.17 -6.44
CA TRP A 565 4.11 -16.12 -5.96
C TRP A 565 4.21 -14.88 -6.84
N LEU A 566 3.09 -14.23 -7.13
CA LEU A 566 3.10 -12.86 -7.64
C LEU A 566 3.63 -11.92 -6.57
N HIS A 567 4.42 -10.93 -6.97
CA HIS A 567 4.95 -9.93 -6.06
C HIS A 567 4.70 -8.52 -6.61
N HIS A 568 3.78 -7.80 -5.98
CA HIS A 568 3.22 -6.58 -6.55
C HIS A 568 4.25 -5.46 -6.62
N TYR A 569 4.80 -5.02 -5.48
CA TYR A 569 5.67 -3.84 -5.48
C TYR A 569 7.12 -4.10 -5.94
N LEU A 570 7.57 -5.35 -6.05
CA LEU A 570 8.86 -5.63 -6.69
C LEU A 570 8.88 -5.20 -8.15
N THR A 571 7.78 -5.37 -8.85
CA THR A 571 7.61 -4.92 -10.24
C THR A 571 8.01 -3.46 -10.40
N MET A 572 7.66 -2.59 -9.46
CA MET A 572 7.95 -1.15 -9.52
C MET A 572 9.45 -0.81 -9.44
N LYS A 573 10.34 -1.73 -9.07
CA LYS A 573 11.80 -1.51 -9.21
C LYS A 573 12.23 -1.47 -10.67
N ASN A 574 11.64 -2.34 -11.50
CA ASN A 574 11.83 -2.28 -12.93
C ASN A 574 11.14 -1.06 -13.53
N THR A 575 9.89 -0.80 -13.20
CA THR A 575 9.13 0.35 -13.70
C THR A 575 9.84 1.68 -13.46
N GLU A 576 10.46 1.88 -12.29
CA GLU A 576 11.23 3.09 -11.97
C GLU A 576 12.54 3.15 -12.75
N THR A 577 13.23 2.02 -12.90
CA THR A 577 14.45 1.93 -13.72
C THR A 577 14.13 2.23 -15.20
N GLU A 578 13.07 1.66 -15.75
CA GLU A 578 12.59 1.89 -17.11
C GLU A 578 12.17 3.35 -17.33
N THR A 579 11.50 3.96 -16.33
CA THR A 579 11.15 5.39 -16.35
C THR A 579 12.41 6.26 -16.50
N ILE A 580 13.48 5.95 -15.77
CA ILE A 580 14.75 6.69 -15.84
C ILE A 580 15.47 6.43 -17.18
N ARG A 581 15.45 5.19 -17.66
CA ARG A 581 16.07 4.80 -18.93
C ARG A 581 15.38 5.39 -20.17
N GLY A 582 14.09 5.77 -20.03
CA GLY A 582 13.24 6.19 -21.14
C GLY A 582 12.60 5.02 -21.89
N ASP A 583 12.52 3.84 -21.29
CA ASP A 583 11.82 2.66 -21.81
C ASP A 583 10.30 2.82 -21.56
N GLN A 584 9.74 3.92 -22.10
CA GLN A 584 8.42 4.47 -21.76
C GLN A 584 7.27 3.47 -21.96
N GLN A 585 7.28 2.69 -23.03
CA GLN A 585 6.22 1.73 -23.32
C GLN A 585 6.16 0.64 -22.24
N LEU A 586 7.30 0.09 -21.86
CA LEU A 586 7.41 -0.95 -20.84
C LEU A 586 6.90 -0.45 -19.49
N ALA A 587 7.30 0.77 -19.10
CA ALA A 587 6.83 1.39 -17.87
C ALA A 587 5.30 1.61 -17.84
N VAL A 588 4.67 1.93 -19.00
CA VAL A 588 3.20 2.05 -19.11
C VAL A 588 2.51 0.68 -19.04
N GLU A 589 3.06 -0.34 -19.70
CA GLU A 589 2.54 -1.71 -19.62
C GLU A 589 2.54 -2.21 -18.16
N GLU A 590 3.62 -1.96 -17.43
CA GLU A 590 3.74 -2.32 -16.01
C GLU A 590 2.80 -1.49 -15.12
N LEU A 591 2.63 -0.18 -15.38
CA LEU A 591 1.66 0.65 -14.66
C LEU A 591 0.26 0.04 -14.70
N TYR A 592 -0.19 -0.40 -15.88
CA TYR A 592 -1.51 -1.01 -16.02
C TYR A 592 -1.58 -2.41 -15.43
N ALA A 593 -0.53 -3.21 -15.53
CA ALA A 593 -0.46 -4.50 -14.86
C ALA A 593 -0.55 -4.33 -13.33
N LEU A 594 0.16 -3.35 -12.76
CA LEU A 594 0.07 -3.01 -11.34
C LEU A 594 -1.35 -2.60 -10.94
N LEU A 595 -2.04 -1.78 -11.74
CA LEU A 595 -3.40 -1.33 -11.46
C LEU A 595 -4.42 -2.47 -11.57
N VAL A 596 -4.26 -3.41 -12.52
CA VAL A 596 -5.08 -4.63 -12.63
C VAL A 596 -5.02 -5.45 -11.35
N HIS A 597 -3.84 -5.53 -10.72
CA HIS A 597 -3.63 -6.33 -9.49
C HIS A 597 -4.03 -5.60 -8.19
N THR A 598 -4.85 -4.55 -8.27
CA THR A 598 -5.42 -3.89 -7.08
C THR A 598 -6.86 -4.37 -6.80
N SER A 599 -7.33 -4.13 -5.57
CA SER A 599 -8.76 -4.24 -5.25
C SER A 599 -9.58 -3.15 -5.94
N SER A 600 -10.90 -3.28 -5.92
CA SER A 600 -11.83 -2.20 -6.32
C SER A 600 -11.68 -0.94 -5.45
N THR A 601 -11.13 -1.07 -4.25
CA THR A 601 -10.78 0.01 -3.32
C THR A 601 -9.32 0.46 -3.44
N HIS A 602 -8.62 0.09 -4.51
CA HIS A 602 -7.26 0.52 -4.87
C HIS A 602 -6.12 -0.02 -3.98
N ALA A 603 -6.40 -0.99 -3.13
CA ALA A 603 -5.38 -1.61 -2.29
C ALA A 603 -4.51 -2.58 -3.09
N GLY A 604 -3.20 -2.50 -2.90
CA GLY A 604 -2.24 -3.48 -3.39
C GLY A 604 -1.73 -4.40 -2.29
N PHE A 605 -0.83 -5.30 -2.65
CA PHE A 605 -0.33 -6.36 -1.77
C PHE A 605 1.20 -6.48 -1.83
N GLU A 606 1.75 -7.35 -0.98
CA GLU A 606 3.15 -7.72 -1.09
C GLU A 606 3.31 -8.93 -2.03
N TYR A 607 3.00 -10.13 -1.54
CA TYR A 607 3.12 -11.40 -2.27
C TYR A 607 2.08 -12.42 -1.74
N CYS A 608 2.30 -13.71 -1.92
CA CYS A 608 1.44 -14.81 -1.47
C CYS A 608 0.18 -15.05 -2.29
N ILE A 609 0.14 -14.61 -3.55
CA ILE A 609 -0.88 -14.99 -4.52
C ILE A 609 -0.25 -15.86 -5.59
N LEU A 610 -0.83 -17.04 -5.83
CA LEU A 610 -0.38 -17.92 -6.92
C LEU A 610 -0.80 -17.34 -8.28
N PRO A 611 0.11 -17.29 -9.27
CA PRO A 611 -0.25 -16.88 -10.63
C PRO A 611 -1.38 -17.73 -11.20
N TRP A 612 -2.30 -17.10 -11.92
CA TRP A 612 -3.40 -17.77 -12.64
C TRP A 612 -4.20 -18.76 -11.79
N SER A 613 -4.51 -18.38 -10.55
CA SER A 613 -5.16 -19.25 -9.57
C SER A 613 -6.48 -18.67 -9.05
N THR A 614 -6.79 -18.87 -7.78
CA THR A 614 -7.98 -18.35 -7.10
C THR A 614 -7.96 -16.83 -6.92
N ARG A 615 -6.87 -16.13 -7.22
CA ARG A 615 -6.67 -14.70 -6.92
C ARG A 615 -6.89 -14.39 -5.43
N ASP A 616 -6.53 -15.34 -4.58
CA ASP A 616 -6.64 -15.22 -3.14
C ASP A 616 -5.28 -15.35 -2.48
N PHE A 617 -5.17 -14.82 -1.30
CA PHE A 617 -3.94 -14.81 -0.52
C PHE A 617 -3.75 -16.13 0.23
N ALA A 618 -2.53 -16.64 0.26
CA ALA A 618 -2.12 -17.57 1.30
C ALA A 618 -2.00 -16.86 2.66
N GLN A 619 -1.71 -15.56 2.62
CA GLN A 619 -1.77 -14.62 3.76
C GLN A 619 -2.32 -13.30 3.25
N ASN A 620 -3.21 -12.65 4.01
CA ASN A 620 -3.75 -11.36 3.59
C ASN A 620 -2.79 -10.23 3.95
N LEU A 621 -2.04 -9.77 2.96
CA LEU A 621 -1.05 -8.69 3.07
C LEU A 621 -1.52 -7.42 2.36
N SER A 622 -2.84 -7.17 2.34
CA SER A 622 -3.47 -5.99 1.72
C SER A 622 -4.40 -5.28 2.72
N PRO A 623 -4.50 -3.93 2.69
CA PRO A 623 -3.65 -2.99 1.94
C PRO A 623 -2.21 -2.97 2.47
N HIS A 624 -1.23 -2.87 1.56
CA HIS A 624 0.19 -2.88 1.91
C HIS A 624 0.81 -1.48 1.75
N GLY A 625 1.35 -0.91 2.84
CA GLY A 625 1.87 0.46 2.85
C GLY A 625 3.06 0.66 1.91
N TRP A 626 3.96 -0.32 1.79
CA TRP A 626 5.07 -0.19 0.84
C TRP A 626 4.58 -0.17 -0.62
N PHE A 627 3.57 -0.98 -0.98
CA PHE A 627 2.93 -0.84 -2.30
C PHE A 627 2.36 0.57 -2.48
N ALA A 628 1.62 1.05 -1.49
CA ALA A 628 0.98 2.37 -1.51
C ALA A 628 2.00 3.49 -1.76
N ALA A 629 3.09 3.50 -0.99
CA ALA A 629 4.17 4.47 -1.15
C ALA A 629 4.88 4.36 -2.52
N LYS A 630 5.19 3.13 -2.95
CA LYS A 630 5.89 2.90 -4.23
C LYS A 630 5.02 3.30 -5.43
N PHE A 631 3.73 2.99 -5.44
CA PHE A 631 2.83 3.39 -6.52
C PHE A 631 2.76 4.92 -6.65
N ARG A 632 2.63 5.62 -5.52
CA ARG A 632 2.63 7.09 -5.52
C ARG A 632 3.94 7.66 -6.05
N MET A 633 5.08 7.08 -5.65
CA MET A 633 6.40 7.50 -6.12
C MET A 633 6.60 7.20 -7.60
N ALA A 634 6.20 6.03 -8.08
CA ALA A 634 6.31 5.66 -9.50
C ALA A 634 5.49 6.61 -10.39
N LEU A 635 4.23 6.87 -10.07
CA LEU A 635 3.41 7.82 -10.83
C LEU A 635 3.98 9.24 -10.76
N ARG A 636 4.43 9.68 -9.56
CA ARG A 636 5.09 10.99 -9.41
C ARG A 636 6.33 11.07 -10.30
N ASN A 637 7.19 10.04 -10.29
CA ASN A 637 8.42 10.01 -11.08
C ASN A 637 8.19 9.91 -12.59
N MET A 638 7.11 9.29 -13.02
CA MET A 638 6.67 9.35 -14.42
C MET A 638 6.40 10.78 -14.88
N LEU A 639 5.88 11.65 -14.00
CA LEU A 639 5.47 13.01 -14.35
C LEU A 639 6.47 14.08 -13.91
N VAL A 640 7.09 13.93 -12.74
CA VAL A 640 8.08 14.84 -12.15
C VAL A 640 9.14 14.04 -11.44
N ARG A 641 10.39 14.14 -11.83
CA ARG A 641 11.50 13.52 -11.13
C ARG A 641 12.77 14.35 -11.15
N GLU A 642 13.61 14.14 -10.20
CA GLU A 642 14.95 14.70 -10.10
C GLU A 642 15.98 13.60 -10.35
N GLU A 643 17.04 13.92 -11.05
CA GLU A 643 18.19 13.04 -11.19
C GLU A 643 19.44 13.63 -10.52
N GLN A 644 20.46 12.79 -10.43
CA GLN A 644 21.73 13.19 -9.83
C GLN A 644 22.54 14.14 -10.73
N ASP A 645 22.16 14.26 -12.00
CA ASP A 645 22.71 15.23 -12.96
C ASP A 645 22.25 16.68 -12.71
N ARG A 646 21.53 16.92 -11.59
CA ARG A 646 20.97 18.22 -11.19
C ARG A 646 19.93 18.77 -12.17
N ARG A 647 19.28 17.92 -12.94
CA ARG A 647 18.18 18.27 -13.85
C ARG A 647 16.83 17.93 -13.26
N LEU A 648 15.82 18.70 -13.70
CA LEU A 648 14.43 18.41 -13.44
C LEU A 648 13.81 17.74 -14.67
N HIS A 649 13.31 16.52 -14.53
CA HIS A 649 12.68 15.77 -15.60
C HIS A 649 11.16 15.85 -15.50
N LEU A 650 10.50 16.17 -16.60
CA LEU A 650 9.04 16.28 -16.69
C LEU A 650 8.50 15.33 -17.75
N LEU A 651 7.36 14.71 -17.48
CA LEU A 651 6.63 13.81 -18.37
C LEU A 651 7.51 12.68 -18.90
N SER A 652 8.35 12.08 -18.02
CA SER A 652 9.27 11.00 -18.42
C SER A 652 8.52 9.82 -19.03
N VAL A 653 7.31 9.54 -18.55
CA VAL A 653 6.41 8.51 -19.06
C VAL A 653 4.98 9.05 -19.03
N ILE A 654 4.28 8.98 -20.14
CA ILE A 654 2.82 9.20 -20.19
C ILE A 654 2.15 8.11 -21.02
N SER A 655 0.91 7.77 -20.65
CA SER A 655 0.14 6.78 -21.39
C SER A 655 -0.45 7.35 -22.68
N PRO A 656 -0.56 6.54 -23.76
CA PRO A 656 -1.34 6.91 -24.96
C PRO A 656 -2.80 7.29 -24.63
N GLU A 657 -3.39 6.66 -23.62
CA GLU A 657 -4.75 6.93 -23.16
C GLU A 657 -4.93 8.34 -22.59
N TRP A 658 -3.88 8.90 -21.97
CA TRP A 658 -3.95 10.25 -21.41
C TRP A 658 -3.88 11.34 -22.49
N VAL A 659 -3.40 11.00 -23.71
CA VAL A 659 -3.20 11.94 -24.81
C VAL A 659 -4.41 11.92 -25.74
N ARG A 660 -5.55 12.42 -25.23
CA ARG A 660 -6.78 12.61 -25.97
C ARG A 660 -7.04 14.10 -26.18
N SER A 661 -7.56 14.48 -27.35
CA SER A 661 -7.89 15.88 -27.63
C SER A 661 -8.93 16.41 -26.64
N GLY A 662 -8.64 17.56 -26.05
CA GLY A 662 -9.47 18.21 -25.04
C GLY A 662 -9.16 17.80 -23.59
N GLU A 663 -8.41 16.71 -23.39
CA GLU A 663 -7.96 16.22 -22.07
C GLU A 663 -6.63 16.85 -21.67
N GLY A 664 -6.18 16.60 -20.43
CA GLY A 664 -4.91 17.15 -19.95
C GLY A 664 -4.36 16.46 -18.72
N ILE A 665 -3.09 16.78 -18.43
CA ILE A 665 -2.40 16.37 -17.21
C ILE A 665 -2.16 17.63 -16.38
N SER A 666 -2.45 17.54 -15.07
CA SER A 666 -2.15 18.61 -14.11
C SER A 666 -1.30 18.08 -12.97
N VAL A 667 -0.22 18.79 -12.65
CA VAL A 667 0.60 18.56 -11.46
C VAL A 667 0.69 19.87 -10.68
N LYS A 668 0.28 19.83 -9.43
CA LYS A 668 0.31 21.00 -8.56
C LYS A 668 1.06 20.68 -7.27
N ARG A 669 1.83 21.64 -6.80
CA ARG A 669 2.56 21.59 -5.52
C ARG A 669 3.51 20.39 -5.38
N ALA A 670 4.08 19.90 -6.49
CA ALA A 670 5.05 18.81 -6.43
C ALA A 670 6.35 19.26 -5.75
N PRO A 671 6.69 18.78 -4.55
CA PRO A 671 7.98 19.08 -3.94
C PRO A 671 9.10 18.40 -4.71
N THR A 672 10.22 19.10 -4.86
CA THR A 672 11.44 18.60 -5.48
C THR A 672 12.67 19.09 -4.71
N ASN A 673 13.82 18.51 -5.01
CA ASN A 673 15.10 19.01 -4.47
C ASN A 673 15.40 20.47 -4.86
N PHE A 674 14.71 20.99 -5.88
CA PHE A 674 14.87 22.33 -6.42
C PHE A 674 13.84 23.33 -5.89
N GLY A 675 12.77 22.86 -5.25
CA GLY A 675 11.61 23.62 -4.82
C GLY A 675 10.32 23.05 -5.40
N GLN A 676 9.28 23.85 -5.50
CA GLN A 676 7.95 23.39 -5.90
C GLN A 676 7.75 23.49 -7.41
N VAL A 677 7.24 22.42 -7.99
CA VAL A 677 6.93 22.31 -9.43
C VAL A 677 5.41 22.30 -9.63
N ASN A 678 4.95 23.11 -10.59
CA ASN A 678 3.56 23.16 -11.01
C ASN A 678 3.49 23.26 -12.52
N PHE A 679 2.65 22.43 -13.15
CA PHE A 679 2.35 22.56 -14.56
C PHE A 679 0.99 22.00 -14.93
N ASP A 680 0.45 22.50 -16.02
CA ASP A 680 -0.74 21.99 -16.69
C ASP A 680 -0.41 21.71 -18.16
N VAL A 681 -0.81 20.54 -18.68
CA VAL A 681 -0.70 20.15 -20.08
C VAL A 681 -2.10 20.00 -20.66
N LYS A 682 -2.35 20.57 -21.81
CA LYS A 682 -3.59 20.38 -22.58
C LYS A 682 -3.24 19.74 -23.92
N PHE A 683 -3.93 18.66 -24.25
CA PHE A 683 -3.71 17.91 -25.49
C PHE A 683 -4.67 18.36 -26.58
N THR A 684 -4.16 18.40 -27.83
CA THR A 684 -4.91 18.60 -29.06
C THR A 684 -4.71 17.38 -29.97
N SER A 685 -5.41 17.34 -31.12
CA SER A 685 -5.26 16.26 -32.10
C SER A 685 -3.83 16.19 -32.67
N ASP A 686 -3.13 17.30 -32.72
CA ASP A 686 -1.86 17.52 -33.42
C ASP A 686 -0.73 18.06 -32.53
N GLY A 687 -0.93 18.04 -31.19
CA GLY A 687 0.09 18.52 -30.26
C GLY A 687 -0.36 18.65 -28.82
N ALA A 688 0.40 19.47 -28.08
CA ALA A 688 0.10 19.83 -26.70
C ALA A 688 0.57 21.25 -26.39
N THR A 689 -0.11 21.89 -25.43
CA THR A 689 0.36 23.11 -24.78
C THR A 689 0.63 22.83 -23.32
N MET A 690 1.75 23.31 -22.79
CA MET A 690 2.11 23.16 -21.38
C MET A 690 2.37 24.54 -20.77
N THR A 691 1.79 24.79 -19.63
CA THR A 691 2.07 25.98 -18.80
C THR A 691 2.77 25.56 -17.52
N LEU A 692 3.84 26.27 -17.16
CA LEU A 692 4.66 25.99 -15.97
C LEU A 692 4.63 27.20 -15.02
N ASN A 693 4.48 26.92 -13.73
CA ASN A 693 4.54 27.93 -12.68
C ASN A 693 5.36 27.41 -11.48
N ASN A 694 6.64 27.18 -11.72
CA ASN A 694 7.56 26.60 -10.74
C ASN A 694 8.07 27.67 -9.76
N THR A 695 8.26 27.26 -8.51
CA THR A 695 8.87 28.07 -7.45
C THR A 695 10.14 27.37 -6.98
N PHE A 696 11.27 27.71 -7.60
CA PHE A 696 12.55 27.12 -7.26
C PHE A 696 13.23 27.88 -6.13
N THR A 697 13.61 27.18 -5.08
CA THR A 697 14.53 27.67 -4.03
C THR A 697 15.98 27.50 -4.49
N GLN A 698 16.26 26.46 -5.28
CA GLN A 698 17.51 26.22 -5.98
C GLN A 698 17.20 25.86 -7.42
N LYS A 699 17.70 26.60 -8.39
CA LYS A 699 17.43 26.33 -9.79
C LYS A 699 18.08 24.98 -10.21
N PRO A 700 17.35 24.11 -10.93
CA PRO A 700 17.99 23.00 -11.63
C PRO A 700 18.93 23.53 -12.72
N GLN A 701 19.81 22.67 -13.21
CA GLN A 701 20.66 23.03 -14.35
C GLN A 701 19.81 23.28 -15.59
N ASP A 702 18.93 22.36 -15.91
CA ASP A 702 17.98 22.42 -17.01
C ASP A 702 16.67 21.74 -16.61
N ILE A 703 15.60 22.00 -17.38
CA ILE A 703 14.38 21.20 -17.34
C ILE A 703 14.38 20.31 -18.59
N VAL A 704 14.33 19.01 -18.39
CA VAL A 704 14.22 18.01 -19.45
C VAL A 704 12.75 17.65 -19.66
N LEU A 705 12.17 18.07 -20.76
CA LEU A 705 10.82 17.65 -21.16
C LEU A 705 10.92 16.42 -22.03
N HIS A 706 10.43 15.29 -21.55
CA HIS A 706 10.36 14.05 -22.33
C HIS A 706 9.14 14.07 -23.25
N LEU A 707 9.31 13.48 -24.42
CA LEU A 707 8.30 13.44 -25.46
C LEU A 707 7.77 12.01 -25.61
N PRO A 708 6.46 11.81 -25.85
CA PRO A 708 5.87 10.47 -25.86
C PRO A 708 6.42 9.61 -27.01
N TRP A 709 6.71 8.33 -26.75
CA TRP A 709 7.24 7.40 -27.76
C TRP A 709 6.27 7.11 -28.92
N PHE A 710 4.98 7.29 -28.69
CA PHE A 710 3.90 6.98 -29.64
C PHE A 710 3.54 8.14 -30.59
N VAL A 711 4.34 9.22 -30.61
CA VAL A 711 4.17 10.35 -31.50
C VAL A 711 5.44 10.65 -32.29
N ASN A 712 5.29 11.25 -33.47
CA ASN A 712 6.36 11.87 -34.24
C ASN A 712 6.30 13.38 -33.98
N VAL A 713 7.24 13.90 -33.21
CA VAL A 713 7.29 15.32 -32.90
C VAL A 713 7.86 16.10 -34.06
N SER A 714 7.12 17.10 -34.53
CA SER A 714 7.53 18.00 -35.64
C SER A 714 8.14 19.30 -35.15
N GLY A 715 7.88 19.69 -33.89
CA GLY A 715 8.48 20.89 -33.32
C GLY A 715 8.15 21.09 -31.85
N VAL A 716 9.06 21.74 -31.12
CA VAL A 716 8.88 22.23 -29.73
C VAL A 716 9.29 23.70 -29.71
N SER A 717 8.49 24.52 -29.02
CA SER A 717 8.87 25.90 -28.69
C SER A 717 8.63 26.21 -27.23
N ALA A 718 9.50 27.03 -26.64
CA ALA A 718 9.42 27.51 -25.27
C ALA A 718 9.37 29.04 -25.27
N ASP A 719 8.30 29.64 -24.72
CA ASP A 719 8.05 31.09 -24.75
C ASP A 719 8.24 31.71 -26.14
N GLY A 720 7.73 31.00 -27.18
CA GLY A 720 7.81 31.41 -28.59
C GLY A 720 9.15 31.12 -29.27
N LYS A 721 10.17 30.62 -28.59
CA LYS A 721 11.47 30.27 -29.19
C LYS A 721 11.54 28.79 -29.50
N LYS A 722 12.00 28.46 -30.70
CA LYS A 722 12.19 27.06 -31.11
C LYS A 722 13.23 26.36 -30.22
N ILE A 723 12.91 25.16 -29.77
CA ILE A 723 13.79 24.29 -28.96
C ILE A 723 14.20 23.08 -29.80
N ASN A 724 15.47 22.71 -29.72
CA ASN A 724 15.96 21.49 -30.37
C ASN A 724 15.50 20.27 -29.59
N VAL A 725 15.10 19.24 -30.34
CA VAL A 725 14.69 17.92 -29.82
C VAL A 725 15.78 16.92 -30.13
N ALA A 726 16.26 16.23 -29.14
CA ALA A 726 17.22 15.14 -29.26
C ALA A 726 16.82 13.97 -28.34
N ASN A 727 16.95 12.74 -28.80
CA ASN A 727 16.64 11.53 -28.02
C ASN A 727 15.25 11.58 -27.32
N ASN A 728 14.22 11.98 -28.08
CA ASN A 728 12.85 12.16 -27.55
C ASN A 728 12.75 13.10 -26.32
N ALA A 729 13.65 14.08 -26.21
CA ALA A 729 13.61 15.07 -25.16
C ALA A 729 13.92 16.49 -25.68
N ALA A 730 13.39 17.48 -24.99
CA ALA A 730 13.67 18.90 -25.21
C ALA A 730 14.26 19.52 -23.94
N LEU A 731 15.40 20.22 -24.06
CA LEU A 731 16.00 20.96 -22.95
C LEU A 731 15.39 22.34 -22.86
N LEU A 732 14.66 22.60 -21.80
CA LEU A 732 13.96 23.86 -21.56
C LEU A 732 14.73 24.74 -20.57
N PRO A 733 14.70 26.08 -20.77
CA PRO A 733 15.21 27.03 -19.78
C PRO A 733 14.45 26.89 -18.44
N THR A 734 15.14 27.10 -17.33
CA THR A 734 14.54 26.97 -15.99
C THR A 734 13.45 28.00 -15.66
N ASN A 735 13.38 29.08 -16.43
CA ASN A 735 12.38 30.13 -16.28
C ASN A 735 11.25 30.08 -17.31
N VAL A 736 11.16 28.98 -18.09
CA VAL A 736 10.11 28.80 -19.10
C VAL A 736 8.72 28.83 -18.46
N ARG A 737 7.77 29.43 -19.17
CA ARG A 737 6.36 29.54 -18.74
C ARG A 737 5.42 28.78 -19.65
N ASN A 738 5.67 28.82 -20.96
CA ASN A 738 4.78 28.23 -21.96
C ASN A 738 5.59 27.37 -22.92
N VAL A 739 5.13 26.12 -23.13
CA VAL A 739 5.70 25.22 -24.10
C VAL A 739 4.61 24.80 -25.08
N GLN A 740 4.93 24.82 -26.35
CA GLN A 740 4.09 24.27 -27.42
C GLN A 740 4.81 23.11 -28.08
N ILE A 741 4.10 22.02 -28.26
CA ILE A 741 4.60 20.79 -28.87
C ILE A 741 3.68 20.47 -30.04
N ALA A 742 4.25 20.29 -31.24
CA ALA A 742 3.53 19.85 -32.41
C ALA A 742 3.96 18.41 -32.77
N TRP A 743 3.01 17.54 -33.06
CA TRP A 743 3.25 16.14 -33.39
C TRP A 743 2.19 15.52 -34.26
N GLN A 744 2.48 14.30 -34.73
CA GLN A 744 1.53 13.39 -35.35
C GLN A 744 1.59 12.05 -34.60
N LYS A 745 0.45 11.43 -34.31
CA LYS A 745 0.42 10.10 -33.71
C LYS A 745 1.04 9.07 -34.67
N LYS A 746 1.86 8.19 -34.15
CA LYS A 746 2.42 7.08 -34.91
C LYS A 746 1.33 6.08 -35.27
N PRO A 747 1.24 5.60 -36.54
CA PRO A 747 0.34 4.51 -36.87
C PRO A 747 0.67 3.25 -36.06
N GLY A 748 -0.35 2.54 -35.59
CA GLY A 748 -0.17 1.28 -34.85
C GLY A 748 0.36 1.40 -33.43
N ALA A 749 0.33 2.60 -32.84
CA ALA A 749 0.62 2.72 -31.41
C ALA A 749 -0.36 1.84 -30.58
N PRO A 750 0.14 1.07 -29.59
CA PRO A 750 -0.70 0.17 -28.82
C PRO A 750 -1.77 0.94 -28.03
N ALA A 751 -2.97 0.36 -27.94
CA ALA A 751 -4.03 0.88 -27.07
C ALA A 751 -3.74 0.42 -25.63
N LEU A 752 -3.06 1.25 -24.87
CA LEU A 752 -2.73 1.00 -23.47
C LEU A 752 -3.61 1.88 -22.57
N SER A 753 -4.48 1.25 -21.79
CA SER A 753 -5.33 1.87 -20.79
C SER A 753 -5.67 0.85 -19.68
N TYR A 754 -6.14 1.33 -18.56
CA TYR A 754 -6.62 0.43 -17.49
C TYR A 754 -7.74 -0.49 -17.96
N ASP A 755 -8.76 0.05 -18.63
CA ASP A 755 -9.91 -0.74 -19.11
C ASP A 755 -9.47 -1.80 -20.12
N HIS A 756 -8.50 -1.46 -20.99
CA HIS A 756 -7.94 -2.41 -21.96
C HIS A 756 -7.17 -3.52 -21.25
N ALA A 757 -6.34 -3.18 -20.27
CA ALA A 757 -5.58 -4.15 -19.48
C ALA A 757 -6.49 -5.10 -18.68
N VAL A 758 -7.56 -4.59 -18.08
CA VAL A 758 -8.58 -5.42 -17.40
C VAL A 758 -9.26 -6.36 -18.38
N LYS A 759 -9.65 -5.86 -19.56
CA LYS A 759 -10.29 -6.67 -20.59
C LYS A 759 -9.39 -7.81 -21.09
N ASP A 760 -8.13 -7.50 -21.33
CA ASP A 760 -7.13 -8.48 -21.78
C ASP A 760 -6.86 -9.52 -20.70
N TYR A 761 -6.71 -9.07 -19.44
CA TYR A 761 -6.56 -9.94 -18.28
C TYR A 761 -7.76 -10.90 -18.14
N LYS A 762 -8.99 -10.38 -18.15
CA LYS A 762 -10.23 -11.20 -18.05
C LYS A 762 -10.32 -12.21 -19.19
N ALA A 763 -9.92 -11.82 -20.43
CA ALA A 763 -9.95 -12.71 -21.60
C ALA A 763 -8.92 -13.85 -21.45
N GLU A 764 -7.68 -13.52 -21.06
CA GLU A 764 -6.63 -14.51 -20.85
C GLU A 764 -6.94 -15.45 -19.67
N TYR A 765 -7.45 -14.89 -18.57
CA TYR A 765 -7.86 -15.67 -17.40
C TYR A 765 -8.97 -16.66 -17.76
N ARG A 766 -9.99 -16.25 -18.55
CA ARG A 766 -11.07 -17.12 -19.04
C ARG A 766 -10.52 -18.23 -19.94
N ARG A 767 -9.62 -17.90 -20.86
CA ARG A 767 -8.97 -18.90 -21.74
C ARG A 767 -8.23 -19.95 -20.93
N ARG A 768 -7.51 -19.54 -19.89
CA ARG A 768 -6.79 -20.46 -18.97
C ARG A 768 -7.73 -21.28 -18.10
N TYR A 769 -8.80 -20.68 -17.62
CA TYR A 769 -9.84 -21.38 -16.85
C TYR A 769 -10.52 -22.48 -17.67
N GLU A 770 -10.91 -22.22 -18.92
CA GLU A 770 -11.50 -23.22 -19.82
C GLU A 770 -10.51 -24.37 -20.11
N ARG A 771 -9.23 -24.08 -20.26
CA ARG A 771 -8.19 -25.09 -20.39
C ARG A 771 -8.07 -25.89 -19.08
N TRP A 772 -8.01 -25.23 -17.94
CA TRP A 772 -7.91 -25.87 -16.63
C TRP A 772 -9.07 -26.84 -16.36
N ILE A 773 -10.29 -26.44 -16.67
CA ILE A 773 -11.48 -27.32 -16.55
C ILE A 773 -11.31 -28.58 -17.39
N ARG A 774 -10.71 -28.50 -18.59
CA ARG A 774 -10.52 -29.64 -19.50
C ARG A 774 -9.32 -30.51 -19.14
N THR A 775 -8.24 -29.92 -18.65
CA THR A 775 -6.92 -30.58 -18.56
C THR A 775 -6.36 -30.67 -17.14
N GLY A 776 -6.91 -29.90 -16.21
CA GLY A 776 -6.34 -29.68 -14.87
C GLY A 776 -5.07 -28.82 -14.85
N GLN A 777 -4.72 -28.15 -15.98
CA GLN A 777 -3.52 -27.29 -16.11
C GLN A 777 -3.93 -25.86 -16.40
N ASN A 778 -3.45 -24.92 -15.57
CA ASN A 778 -3.74 -23.48 -15.68
C ASN A 778 -2.56 -22.64 -16.23
N THR A 779 -1.35 -23.18 -16.23
CA THR A 779 -0.14 -22.51 -16.73
C THR A 779 0.38 -23.16 -18.00
N ASP A 780 1.07 -22.37 -18.83
CA ASP A 780 1.74 -22.84 -20.06
C ASP A 780 3.10 -23.50 -19.73
N LYS A 781 3.70 -23.11 -18.60
CA LYS A 781 4.93 -23.73 -18.11
C LYS A 781 4.55 -24.95 -17.27
N ALA A 782 5.11 -26.12 -17.59
CA ALA A 782 5.13 -27.22 -16.64
C ALA A 782 5.74 -26.66 -15.35
N LEU A 783 5.01 -26.69 -14.23
CA LEU A 783 5.59 -26.36 -12.93
C LEU A 783 6.74 -27.34 -12.73
N GLY A 784 7.95 -26.89 -13.09
CA GLY A 784 9.15 -27.70 -13.05
C GLY A 784 9.35 -28.18 -11.63
N GLY A 785 9.22 -29.47 -11.44
CA GLY A 785 9.73 -30.11 -10.26
C GLY A 785 11.24 -29.88 -10.21
N ARG A 786 11.68 -29.07 -9.26
CA ARG A 786 13.01 -29.10 -8.67
C ARG A 786 12.88 -28.98 -7.17
#